data_117004514a4e34db73dfd2349c9b37c8
#
_entry.id   117004514a4e34db73dfd2349c9b37c8
#
_cell.length_a   1.000
_cell.length_b   1.000
_cell.length_c   1.000
_cell.angle_alpha   90.00
_cell.angle_beta   90.00
_cell.angle_gamma   90.00
#
_symmetry.space_group_name_H-M   'P 1'
#
loop_
_entity.id
_entity.type
_entity.pdbx_description
1 polymer ?
#
loop_
_entity_poly.entity_id
_entity_poly.type
_entity_poly.pdbx_seq_one_letter_code
_entity_poly.pdbx_strand_id
1 'polypeptide(L)'
;MKSKIFSPKKSFPIASPIKAVRRVGSSKLRVLLLSAALAMVSAASAVAAVFNVDIEPFDFNPTDVTIAVNDQVVWTWVSDFHTTTSDTPGLWDSGLFNTGHIFTNTFNSAGVFPYSCTVHGFTGSVTVLGGNTPPSITITNPADNAVFGNTDTVAVQTSASDADGTVTNVQLFNGTVLLRSFAAGPYNFSGTAISGNFALGTNTLTAVARDDLGITTTSAPVHMIIARYLPAISNGTVNILLQPVATNLAAPDYAISPPGDTHRLFVVEQSGLLRIIQDGTLLPDPALDIQSRVQPPLVATNPNDERGLLGLAFHPGFNNPASPGYQTLYTYNSELIPPSTTPTYVCPNGVTNNYKNVVNEWKISSTNANVVDLNSRREVISFGKNAGNHNGGTITFGPDGYTYLALGDGGNANDVGPSHIVPGGNAQNLSTPLGKMLRFDPINPALTPGSPDPISSNGQYRIPTTNPFQGLGQVPEIYAYGFRNPYRFSFDRANGDLIEGDVGQNNIEEINRIVLGGNYGWAIKEGDFLFNQTNGPAGPAGTIGAPPGNRSPGSPAGLKDPISGSLATLEYDHNEGISITGGFVYRGTAIPELYGKYVFGDLALVPSPVRANGRIFYADLQTGLIKAFPLVQFGGSAILPNGLTVHGFGEDADGELYALVTNTSANGTGGIVYKLVALRLAFSRNGNQLDISWPTIAGHLETQANSLSAGLSANWLTVPGSAATNHVVIPLDQSTGSVFYRLAVP
;
A
#
# COMPACT_ATOMS: atom_id res chain seq x y z
N MET A 1 29.27 44.78 38.31
CA MET A 1 28.64 45.39 39.50
C MET A 1 27.36 44.62 39.81
N LYS A 2 27.42 43.83 40.86
CA LYS A 2 26.51 43.70 42.02
C LYS A 2 25.03 43.69 41.65
N SER A 3 24.29 42.61 41.76
CA SER A 3 23.84 41.77 42.87
C SER A 3 22.40 42.08 43.30
N LYS A 4 21.53 41.13 43.39
CA LYS A 4 20.89 40.40 44.52
C LYS A 4 19.54 39.87 44.07
N ILE A 5 19.27 38.56 44.03
CA ILE A 5 18.78 37.63 45.04
C ILE A 5 17.58 38.21 45.85
N PHE A 6 16.40 37.54 45.71
CA PHE A 6 15.60 37.07 46.84
C PHE A 6 14.43 36.19 46.36
N SER A 7 14.44 34.95 46.83
CA SER A 7 13.28 34.09 47.02
C SER A 7 12.88 34.20 48.51
N PRO A 8 11.60 33.96 48.90
CA PRO A 8 11.40 32.72 49.65
C PRO A 8 10.04 32.00 49.44
N LYS A 9 10.09 30.74 49.75
CA LYS A 9 9.05 29.75 50.03
C LYS A 9 7.95 30.16 51.01
N LYS A 10 6.71 29.52 50.84
CA LYS A 10 5.88 28.87 51.88
C LYS A 10 4.69 28.20 51.21
N SER A 11 4.55 26.93 51.19
CA SER A 11 3.95 25.87 52.05
C SER A 11 2.45 26.02 52.36
N PHE A 12 1.67 25.06 51.85
CA PHE A 12 0.45 24.35 52.23
C PHE A 12 -0.49 24.88 53.32
N PRO A 13 -1.85 24.57 53.29
CA PRO A 13 -2.31 23.24 53.64
C PRO A 13 -3.58 22.72 52.86
N ILE A 14 -3.71 21.40 53.04
CA ILE A 14 -4.76 20.44 52.77
C ILE A 14 -6.12 20.82 53.36
N ALA A 15 -7.23 20.56 52.63
CA ALA A 15 -8.50 20.09 53.19
C ALA A 15 -9.43 19.50 52.12
N SER A 16 -9.67 18.24 52.16
CA SER A 16 -10.95 17.61 51.79
C SER A 16 -11.88 17.65 53.05
N PRO A 17 -13.20 17.44 52.99
CA PRO A 17 -13.94 16.45 52.23
C PRO A 17 -15.39 16.82 51.84
N ILE A 18 -16.14 15.80 51.36
CA ILE A 18 -17.57 15.47 51.53
C ILE A 18 -18.39 15.43 50.23
N LYS A 19 -18.64 14.18 49.87
CA LYS A 19 -19.83 13.49 49.33
C LYS A 19 -21.02 14.30 48.78
N ALA A 20 -21.39 13.99 47.56
CA ALA A 20 -22.77 13.89 47.16
C ALA A 20 -23.00 12.68 46.24
N VAL A 21 -23.69 11.69 46.75
CA VAL A 21 -24.25 10.54 46.04
C VAL A 21 -25.39 11.04 45.17
N ARG A 22 -25.36 10.79 43.87
CA ARG A 22 -26.55 10.76 43.02
C ARG A 22 -26.61 9.42 42.30
N ARG A 23 -27.64 8.66 42.64
CA ARG A 23 -28.10 7.47 41.98
C ARG A 23 -28.36 7.78 40.49
N VAL A 24 -27.75 7.00 39.62
CA VAL A 24 -28.24 6.81 38.26
C VAL A 24 -28.45 5.30 38.05
N GLY A 25 -29.60 5.03 37.47
CA GLY A 25 -30.25 3.75 37.46
C GLY A 25 -29.52 2.61 36.75
N SER A 26 -29.81 1.48 37.27
CA SER A 26 -29.55 0.13 36.79
C SER A 26 -30.15 -0.13 35.42
N SER A 27 -29.30 -0.18 34.35
CA SER A 27 -29.69 -0.84 33.10
C SER A 27 -28.51 -1.30 32.23
N LYS A 28 -27.38 -1.74 32.81
CA LYS A 28 -26.29 -2.43 32.10
C LYS A 28 -25.65 -3.55 32.89
N LEU A 29 -26.50 -4.44 33.46
CA LEU A 29 -26.03 -5.65 34.11
C LEU A 29 -26.91 -6.83 33.71
N ARG A 30 -27.08 -7.09 32.40
CA ARG A 30 -27.75 -8.28 31.85
C ARG A 30 -27.15 -8.80 30.56
N VAL A 31 -25.87 -8.69 30.34
CA VAL A 31 -25.17 -9.28 29.14
C VAL A 31 -23.90 -10.04 29.53
N LEU A 32 -23.64 -10.35 30.77
CA LEU A 32 -22.43 -11.10 31.14
C LEU A 32 -22.72 -12.38 31.96
N LEU A 33 -23.81 -13.06 31.65
CA LEU A 33 -24.13 -14.37 32.24
C LEU A 33 -24.86 -15.30 31.26
N LEU A 34 -24.46 -15.30 29.99
CA LEU A 34 -24.98 -16.23 28.97
C LEU A 34 -23.88 -16.87 28.12
N SER A 35 -22.68 -17.05 28.64
CA SER A 35 -21.62 -17.77 27.94
C SER A 35 -20.92 -18.87 28.76
N ALA A 36 -21.58 -19.37 29.79
CA ALA A 36 -21.06 -20.49 30.58
C ALA A 36 -22.11 -21.63 30.76
N ALA A 37 -22.93 -21.84 29.75
CA ALA A 37 -23.92 -22.91 29.80
C ALA A 37 -24.16 -23.51 28.40
N LEU A 38 -23.09 -24.04 27.78
CA LEU A 38 -23.28 -25.00 26.68
C LEU A 38 -22.03 -25.85 26.51
N ALA A 39 -21.75 -26.72 27.45
CA ALA A 39 -20.86 -27.85 27.30
C ALA A 39 -21.22 -28.94 28.31
N MET A 40 -22.48 -29.27 28.38
CA MET A 40 -22.91 -30.59 28.83
C MET A 40 -23.79 -31.16 27.70
N VAL A 41 -23.16 -31.68 26.66
CA VAL A 41 -23.79 -32.71 25.87
C VAL A 41 -23.88 -33.88 26.83
N SER A 42 -25.07 -34.05 27.45
CA SER A 42 -25.43 -35.30 28.05
C SER A 42 -25.29 -36.37 26.97
N ALA A 43 -24.33 -37.27 27.12
CA ALA A 43 -24.41 -38.55 26.44
C ALA A 43 -25.74 -39.17 26.92
N ALA A 44 -26.78 -38.94 26.16
CA ALA A 44 -27.96 -39.76 26.24
C ALA A 44 -27.48 -41.17 25.88
N SER A 45 -27.42 -42.07 26.87
CA SER A 45 -27.22 -43.47 26.58
C SER A 45 -28.34 -43.84 25.60
N ALA A 46 -27.97 -44.07 24.35
CA ALA A 46 -28.88 -44.61 23.36
C ALA A 46 -29.43 -45.92 23.97
N VAL A 47 -30.71 -45.99 24.17
CA VAL A 47 -31.35 -47.23 24.58
C VAL A 47 -31.15 -48.17 23.42
N ALA A 48 -30.53 -49.33 23.67
CA ALA A 48 -30.28 -50.35 22.64
C ALA A 48 -31.61 -50.64 21.94
N ALA A 49 -31.63 -50.48 20.62
CA ALA A 49 -32.80 -50.80 19.81
C ALA A 49 -32.93 -52.30 19.67
N VAL A 50 -34.15 -52.76 19.54
CA VAL A 50 -34.47 -54.18 19.39
C VAL A 50 -35.02 -54.41 17.98
N PHE A 51 -34.38 -55.33 17.24
CA PHE A 51 -34.77 -55.72 15.90
C PHE A 51 -35.27 -57.13 15.93
N ASN A 52 -36.46 -57.40 15.39
CA ASN A 52 -37.08 -58.72 15.40
C ASN A 52 -36.85 -59.44 14.06
N VAL A 53 -36.55 -60.72 14.12
CA VAL A 53 -36.45 -61.63 13.00
C VAL A 53 -37.28 -62.86 13.29
N ASP A 54 -38.27 -63.13 12.48
CA ASP A 54 -39.05 -64.34 12.58
C ASP A 54 -38.37 -65.50 11.85
N ILE A 55 -38.33 -66.68 12.46
CA ILE A 55 -37.78 -67.90 11.86
C ILE A 55 -38.97 -68.70 11.28
N GLU A 56 -39.08 -68.58 9.95
CA GLU A 56 -40.10 -69.21 9.14
C GLU A 56 -39.69 -70.61 8.70
N PRO A 57 -40.54 -71.41 8.03
CA PRO A 57 -40.22 -72.81 7.68
C PRO A 57 -38.94 -73.01 6.84
N PHE A 58 -38.56 -71.99 6.02
CA PHE A 58 -37.39 -72.07 5.14
C PHE A 58 -36.69 -70.75 4.96
N ASP A 59 -36.88 -69.76 5.86
CA ASP A 59 -36.27 -68.43 5.74
C ASP A 59 -36.17 -67.76 7.11
N PHE A 60 -35.34 -66.72 7.20
CA PHE A 60 -35.35 -65.65 8.25
C PHE A 60 -36.07 -64.42 7.69
N ASN A 61 -37.00 -63.87 8.44
CA ASN A 61 -37.79 -62.70 7.99
C ASN A 61 -37.74 -61.53 9.00
N PRO A 62 -37.04 -60.44 8.70
CA PRO A 62 -36.23 -60.24 7.48
C PRO A 62 -34.96 -61.11 7.46
N THR A 63 -34.49 -61.44 6.25
CA THR A 63 -33.26 -62.21 6.03
C THR A 63 -32.02 -61.45 6.49
N ASP A 64 -31.97 -60.14 6.19
CA ASP A 64 -30.87 -59.23 6.55
C ASP A 64 -31.36 -58.08 7.41
N VAL A 65 -30.63 -57.78 8.50
CA VAL A 65 -30.89 -56.67 9.39
C VAL A 65 -29.67 -55.76 9.51
N THR A 66 -29.89 -54.44 9.48
CA THR A 66 -28.84 -53.46 9.75
C THR A 66 -29.13 -52.75 11.07
N ILE A 67 -28.19 -52.77 11.99
CA ILE A 67 -28.30 -52.28 13.36
C ILE A 67 -27.07 -51.46 13.72
N ALA A 68 -27.13 -50.70 14.84
CA ALA A 68 -25.97 -50.05 15.43
C ALA A 68 -25.29 -50.91 16.50
N VAL A 69 -24.06 -50.57 16.85
CA VAL A 69 -23.35 -51.20 17.98
C VAL A 69 -24.15 -51.08 19.26
N ASN A 70 -24.26 -52.15 20.03
CA ASN A 70 -25.02 -52.37 21.25
C ASN A 70 -26.55 -52.59 21.04
N ASP A 71 -27.03 -52.63 19.79
CA ASP A 71 -28.39 -53.03 19.52
C ASP A 71 -28.55 -54.54 19.66
N GLN A 72 -29.82 -54.96 19.75
CA GLN A 72 -30.19 -56.37 19.93
C GLN A 72 -31.00 -56.89 18.76
N VAL A 73 -30.71 -58.11 18.35
CA VAL A 73 -31.59 -58.86 17.46
C VAL A 73 -32.27 -59.96 18.24
N VAL A 74 -33.58 -60.03 18.04
CA VAL A 74 -34.48 -61.03 18.70
C VAL A 74 -35.02 -61.93 17.62
N TRP A 75 -34.63 -63.22 17.65
CA TRP A 75 -35.20 -64.23 16.77
C TRP A 75 -36.35 -64.92 17.45
N THR A 76 -37.48 -65.06 16.75
CA THR A 76 -38.72 -65.67 17.24
C THR A 76 -39.07 -66.84 16.33
N TRP A 77 -39.25 -68.07 16.90
CA TRP A 77 -39.64 -69.25 16.14
C TRP A 77 -41.12 -69.22 15.83
N VAL A 78 -41.47 -69.07 14.57
CA VAL A 78 -42.85 -69.17 14.09
C VAL A 78 -43.11 -70.55 13.41
N SER A 79 -42.03 -71.34 13.29
CA SER A 79 -42.12 -72.76 12.85
C SER A 79 -41.18 -73.65 13.69
N ASP A 80 -41.37 -74.99 13.57
CA ASP A 80 -40.67 -75.99 14.38
C ASP A 80 -39.34 -76.41 13.79
N PHE A 81 -38.40 -76.91 14.63
CA PHE A 81 -37.10 -77.52 14.30
C PHE A 81 -36.08 -76.60 13.60
N HIS A 82 -35.92 -75.33 14.08
CA HIS A 82 -34.95 -74.42 13.53
C HIS A 82 -33.92 -73.97 14.58
N THR A 83 -32.76 -73.49 14.06
CA THR A 83 -31.70 -72.79 14.83
C THR A 83 -31.43 -71.39 14.26
N THR A 84 -30.88 -70.53 15.07
CA THR A 84 -30.09 -69.38 14.58
C THR A 84 -28.68 -69.52 15.13
N THR A 85 -27.73 -69.81 14.24
CA THR A 85 -26.36 -70.11 14.61
C THR A 85 -25.41 -69.21 13.77
N SER A 86 -24.52 -68.47 14.41
CA SER A 86 -23.52 -67.67 13.72
C SER A 86 -22.59 -68.56 12.88
N ASP A 87 -22.36 -68.17 11.66
CA ASP A 87 -21.36 -68.84 10.78
C ASP A 87 -19.92 -68.62 11.29
N THR A 88 -19.70 -67.65 12.18
CA THR A 88 -18.45 -67.50 12.93
C THR A 88 -18.53 -68.34 14.21
N PRO A 89 -17.71 -69.37 14.36
CA PRO A 89 -17.80 -70.30 15.51
C PRO A 89 -17.65 -69.58 16.85
N GLY A 90 -18.58 -69.88 17.77
CA GLY A 90 -18.53 -69.37 19.14
C GLY A 90 -19.11 -68.01 19.41
N LEU A 91 -19.69 -67.27 18.40
CA LEU A 91 -20.36 -66.00 18.62
C LEU A 91 -21.74 -66.21 19.24
N TRP A 92 -22.63 -67.04 18.63
CA TRP A 92 -23.89 -67.48 19.22
C TRP A 92 -24.35 -68.78 18.51
N ASP A 93 -25.11 -69.54 19.27
CA ASP A 93 -25.89 -70.68 18.83
C ASP A 93 -27.12 -70.80 19.71
N SER A 94 -28.28 -70.69 19.10
CA SER A 94 -29.54 -70.81 19.86
C SER A 94 -29.83 -72.22 20.32
N GLY A 95 -29.25 -73.23 19.65
CA GLY A 95 -29.72 -74.59 19.73
C GLY A 95 -31.02 -74.83 18.93
N LEU A 96 -31.51 -76.09 18.89
CA LEU A 96 -32.68 -76.49 18.13
C LEU A 96 -33.96 -76.32 18.96
N PHE A 97 -34.88 -75.45 18.44
CA PHE A 97 -36.12 -75.14 19.13
C PHE A 97 -37.33 -75.17 18.18
N ASN A 98 -38.56 -75.17 18.82
CA ASN A 98 -39.84 -75.21 18.16
C ASN A 98 -40.54 -73.87 18.28
N THR A 99 -41.68 -73.71 17.58
CA THR A 99 -42.56 -72.52 17.58
C THR A 99 -42.77 -71.99 18.99
N GLY A 100 -42.65 -70.64 19.13
CA GLY A 100 -42.82 -69.93 20.39
C GLY A 100 -41.53 -69.70 21.18
N HIS A 101 -40.41 -70.25 20.76
CA HIS A 101 -39.09 -69.90 21.36
C HIS A 101 -38.62 -68.54 20.94
N ILE A 102 -37.85 -67.86 21.81
CA ILE A 102 -37.22 -66.57 21.54
C ILE A 102 -35.76 -66.64 21.96
N PHE A 103 -34.88 -66.20 21.08
CA PHE A 103 -33.44 -66.03 21.32
C PHE A 103 -33.02 -64.59 21.06
N THR A 104 -32.21 -64.02 21.94
CA THR A 104 -31.72 -62.63 21.80
C THR A 104 -30.22 -62.57 21.85
N ASN A 105 -29.60 -61.83 20.93
CA ASN A 105 -28.19 -61.52 20.97
C ASN A 105 -27.95 -60.02 20.88
N THR A 106 -26.94 -59.54 21.61
CA THR A 106 -26.48 -58.12 21.58
C THR A 106 -25.20 -58.02 20.80
N PHE A 107 -25.12 -57.06 19.85
CA PHE A 107 -23.98 -56.88 18.98
C PHE A 107 -23.13 -55.71 19.45
N ASN A 108 -21.97 -55.99 20.07
CA ASN A 108 -21.11 -54.99 20.72
C ASN A 108 -19.96 -54.48 19.84
N SER A 109 -19.88 -54.95 18.60
CA SER A 109 -18.84 -54.53 17.64
C SER A 109 -19.39 -54.40 16.23
N ALA A 110 -18.88 -53.43 15.50
CA ALA A 110 -19.21 -53.24 14.08
C ALA A 110 -18.70 -54.44 13.24
N GLY A 111 -19.46 -54.79 12.21
CA GLY A 111 -19.11 -55.88 11.31
C GLY A 111 -20.32 -56.49 10.62
N VAL A 112 -20.08 -57.45 9.75
CA VAL A 112 -21.16 -58.29 9.16
C VAL A 112 -21.09 -59.65 9.81
N PHE A 113 -22.22 -60.10 10.36
CA PHE A 113 -22.34 -61.33 11.09
C PHE A 113 -23.35 -62.22 10.36
N PRO A 114 -22.87 -63.09 9.45
CA PRO A 114 -23.69 -64.05 8.77
C PRO A 114 -24.09 -65.17 9.75
N TYR A 115 -25.30 -65.71 9.57
CA TYR A 115 -25.82 -66.81 10.38
C TYR A 115 -26.72 -67.71 9.56
N SER A 116 -26.94 -68.92 10.05
CA SER A 116 -27.71 -69.93 9.35
C SER A 116 -28.56 -70.77 10.27
N CYS A 117 -29.59 -71.39 9.70
CA CYS A 117 -30.26 -72.52 10.33
C CYS A 117 -29.49 -73.82 10.02
N THR A 118 -28.82 -74.37 11.00
CA THR A 118 -27.96 -75.60 10.82
C THR A 118 -28.69 -76.80 10.40
N VAL A 119 -30.03 -76.87 10.57
CA VAL A 119 -30.88 -78.02 10.19
C VAL A 119 -31.33 -77.91 8.72
N HIS A 120 -31.68 -76.73 8.25
CA HIS A 120 -32.33 -76.55 6.95
C HIS A 120 -31.48 -75.76 5.96
N GLY A 121 -30.35 -75.10 6.40
CA GLY A 121 -29.36 -74.52 5.54
C GLY A 121 -29.73 -73.13 4.98
N PHE A 122 -30.83 -72.50 5.35
CA PHE A 122 -31.12 -71.14 4.97
C PHE A 122 -30.32 -70.13 5.85
N THR A 123 -29.99 -68.95 5.28
CA THR A 123 -29.02 -68.02 5.84
C THR A 123 -29.64 -66.64 6.03
N GLY A 124 -29.03 -65.82 6.92
CA GLY A 124 -29.31 -64.42 7.12
C GLY A 124 -28.05 -63.66 7.50
N SER A 125 -28.13 -62.37 7.58
CA SER A 125 -27.03 -61.55 8.07
C SER A 125 -27.46 -60.40 8.98
N VAL A 126 -26.61 -60.07 9.99
CA VAL A 126 -26.71 -58.85 10.77
C VAL A 126 -25.54 -57.96 10.46
N THR A 127 -25.81 -56.81 9.85
CA THR A 127 -24.79 -55.77 9.61
C THR A 127 -24.86 -54.79 10.75
N VAL A 128 -23.77 -54.63 11.52
CA VAL A 128 -23.67 -53.70 12.65
C VAL A 128 -22.81 -52.52 12.16
N LEU A 129 -23.45 -51.35 12.13
CA LEU A 129 -22.76 -50.12 11.77
C LEU A 129 -21.93 -49.61 12.95
N GLY A 130 -20.68 -49.24 12.67
CA GLY A 130 -19.83 -48.55 13.66
C GLY A 130 -20.38 -47.21 14.05
N GLY A 131 -20.15 -46.79 15.29
CA GLY A 131 -20.42 -45.42 15.69
C GLY A 131 -19.52 -44.45 14.92
N ASN A 132 -20.10 -43.33 14.45
CA ASN A 132 -19.30 -42.31 13.79
C ASN A 132 -18.39 -41.59 14.80
N THR A 133 -17.08 -41.56 14.52
CA THR A 133 -16.10 -40.81 15.30
C THR A 133 -15.97 -39.41 14.69
N PRO A 134 -16.15 -38.32 15.47
CA PRO A 134 -15.96 -36.98 14.92
C PRO A 134 -14.55 -36.78 14.34
N PRO A 135 -14.40 -36.00 13.26
CA PRO A 135 -13.09 -35.72 12.67
C PRO A 135 -12.19 -34.95 13.63
N SER A 136 -10.90 -35.11 13.51
CA SER A 136 -9.90 -34.30 14.21
C SER A 136 -9.45 -33.14 13.34
N ILE A 137 -9.17 -31.95 13.96
CA ILE A 137 -8.65 -30.77 13.24
C ILE A 137 -7.77 -29.94 14.16
N THR A 138 -6.65 -29.46 13.59
CA THR A 138 -5.73 -28.53 14.25
C THR A 138 -5.21 -27.48 13.27
N ILE A 139 -4.97 -26.26 13.75
CA ILE A 139 -4.19 -25.24 13.04
C ILE A 139 -2.72 -25.48 13.42
N THR A 140 -1.88 -25.78 12.44
CA THR A 140 -0.46 -26.10 12.64
C THR A 140 0.46 -24.90 12.43
N ASN A 141 -0.02 -23.89 11.70
CA ASN A 141 0.63 -22.60 11.50
C ASN A 141 -0.47 -21.51 11.33
N PRO A 142 -0.33 -20.29 11.88
CA PRO A 142 0.78 -19.81 12.72
C PRO A 142 0.78 -20.44 14.11
N ALA A 143 1.89 -20.26 14.84
CA ALA A 143 1.94 -20.55 16.27
C ALA A 143 1.03 -19.59 17.05
N ASP A 144 0.51 -20.04 18.20
CA ASP A 144 -0.29 -19.17 19.06
C ASP A 144 0.52 -17.97 19.55
N ASN A 145 -0.08 -16.77 19.51
CA ASN A 145 0.52 -15.47 19.78
C ASN A 145 1.65 -15.05 18.84
N ALA A 146 1.74 -15.63 17.64
CA ALA A 146 2.67 -15.15 16.61
C ALA A 146 2.37 -13.70 16.22
N VAL A 147 3.42 -12.91 15.97
CA VAL A 147 3.31 -11.51 15.56
C VAL A 147 3.74 -11.37 14.11
N PHE A 148 2.94 -10.64 13.33
CA PHE A 148 3.18 -10.33 11.92
C PHE A 148 3.07 -8.84 11.68
N GLY A 149 3.81 -8.32 10.71
CA GLY A 149 3.59 -6.99 10.16
C GLY A 149 2.27 -6.92 9.39
N ASN A 150 1.72 -5.75 9.27
CA ASN A 150 0.46 -5.54 8.54
C ASN A 150 0.55 -5.85 7.03
N THR A 151 1.76 -5.82 6.47
CA THR A 151 2.04 -6.16 5.07
C THR A 151 2.47 -7.60 4.89
N ASP A 152 2.80 -8.30 5.98
CA ASP A 152 3.27 -9.67 5.91
C ASP A 152 2.20 -10.62 5.38
N THR A 153 2.64 -11.59 4.60
CA THR A 153 1.78 -12.70 4.19
C THR A 153 1.69 -13.73 5.30
N VAL A 154 0.53 -13.82 5.93
CA VAL A 154 0.26 -14.85 6.93
C VAL A 154 -0.16 -16.13 6.22
N ALA A 155 0.66 -17.16 6.35
CA ALA A 155 0.30 -18.50 5.90
C ALA A 155 -0.39 -19.25 7.04
N VAL A 156 -1.63 -19.69 6.82
CA VAL A 156 -2.38 -20.52 7.76
C VAL A 156 -2.42 -21.95 7.22
N GLN A 157 -1.96 -22.91 8.03
CA GLN A 157 -1.94 -24.32 7.68
C GLN A 157 -2.79 -25.10 8.69
N THR A 158 -3.59 -26.03 8.20
CA THR A 158 -4.42 -26.89 9.05
C THR A 158 -4.19 -28.35 8.69
N SER A 159 -4.31 -29.21 9.70
CA SER A 159 -4.31 -30.65 9.54
C SER A 159 -5.65 -31.20 10.03
N ALA A 160 -6.31 -32.01 9.20
CA ALA A 160 -7.56 -32.64 9.54
C ALA A 160 -7.52 -34.12 9.11
N SER A 161 -8.09 -35.01 9.95
CA SER A 161 -8.23 -36.43 9.67
C SER A 161 -9.48 -37.00 10.34
N ASP A 162 -9.97 -38.11 9.81
CA ASP A 162 -11.07 -38.88 10.37
C ASP A 162 -10.61 -40.33 10.55
N ALA A 163 -10.96 -40.94 11.68
CA ALA A 163 -10.47 -42.27 12.05
C ALA A 163 -11.28 -43.40 11.41
N ASP A 164 -12.54 -43.18 11.12
CA ASP A 164 -13.49 -44.19 10.60
C ASP A 164 -14.21 -43.73 9.32
N GLY A 165 -13.87 -42.52 8.80
CA GLY A 165 -14.45 -41.93 7.60
C GLY A 165 -13.49 -41.03 6.84
N THR A 166 -14.03 -40.05 6.16
CA THR A 166 -13.28 -39.06 5.39
C THR A 166 -13.70 -37.64 5.73
N VAL A 167 -12.73 -36.72 5.78
CA VAL A 167 -12.99 -35.29 5.91
C VAL A 167 -13.47 -34.74 4.57
N THR A 168 -14.73 -34.34 4.50
CA THR A 168 -15.37 -33.82 3.26
C THR A 168 -15.31 -32.31 3.11
N ASN A 169 -15.09 -31.55 4.21
CA ASN A 169 -14.93 -30.11 4.17
C ASN A 169 -14.11 -29.61 5.34
N VAL A 170 -13.28 -28.58 5.10
CA VAL A 170 -12.61 -27.78 6.13
C VAL A 170 -12.90 -26.32 5.87
N GLN A 171 -13.35 -25.58 6.88
CA GLN A 171 -13.59 -24.16 6.85
C GLN A 171 -12.66 -23.46 7.82
N LEU A 172 -11.98 -22.40 7.35
CA LEU A 172 -11.10 -21.55 8.14
C LEU A 172 -11.75 -20.20 8.41
N PHE A 173 -11.71 -19.76 9.65
CA PHE A 173 -12.34 -18.51 10.12
C PHE A 173 -11.31 -17.60 10.81
N ASN A 174 -11.54 -16.29 10.71
CA ASN A 174 -10.98 -15.26 11.60
C ASN A 174 -12.14 -14.65 12.40
N GLY A 175 -12.23 -14.97 13.68
CA GLY A 175 -13.42 -14.68 14.47
C GLY A 175 -14.66 -15.32 13.85
N THR A 176 -15.61 -14.49 13.40
CA THR A 176 -16.84 -14.96 12.72
C THR A 176 -16.74 -14.89 11.18
N VAL A 177 -15.64 -14.37 10.63
CA VAL A 177 -15.46 -14.19 9.19
C VAL A 177 -14.88 -15.45 8.58
N LEU A 178 -15.57 -16.03 7.60
CA LEU A 178 -15.06 -17.15 6.82
C LEU A 178 -13.96 -16.67 5.88
N LEU A 179 -12.72 -17.13 6.09
CA LEU A 179 -11.59 -16.86 5.21
C LEU A 179 -11.61 -17.76 3.98
N ARG A 180 -11.86 -19.05 4.18
CA ARG A 180 -11.89 -20.02 3.08
C ARG A 180 -12.60 -21.31 3.48
N SER A 181 -13.17 -22.00 2.47
CA SER A 181 -13.69 -23.37 2.56
C SER A 181 -12.93 -24.27 1.57
N PHE A 182 -12.57 -25.49 2.01
CA PHE A 182 -11.81 -26.46 1.26
C PHE A 182 -12.60 -27.77 1.18
N ALA A 183 -12.80 -28.27 -0.03
CA ALA A 183 -13.43 -29.58 -0.26
C ALA A 183 -12.43 -30.75 -0.18
N ALA A 184 -11.13 -30.49 -0.21
CA ALA A 184 -10.06 -31.48 -0.10
C ALA A 184 -8.77 -30.80 0.35
N GLY A 185 -7.85 -31.56 0.96
CA GLY A 185 -6.51 -31.08 1.31
C GLY A 185 -5.59 -30.85 0.09
N PRO A 186 -4.53 -30.07 0.25
CA PRO A 186 -4.06 -29.45 1.50
C PRO A 186 -4.90 -28.22 1.91
N TYR A 187 -5.16 -28.11 3.20
CA TYR A 187 -6.01 -27.04 3.77
C TYR A 187 -5.16 -25.81 4.16
N ASN A 188 -4.57 -25.16 3.14
CA ASN A 188 -3.67 -24.01 3.32
C ASN A 188 -4.31 -22.74 2.80
N PHE A 189 -4.15 -21.65 3.56
CA PHE A 189 -4.59 -20.31 3.22
C PHE A 189 -3.42 -19.34 3.36
N SER A 190 -3.39 -18.32 2.51
CA SER A 190 -2.45 -17.19 2.65
C SER A 190 -3.21 -15.89 2.45
N GLY A 191 -2.95 -14.91 3.29
CA GLY A 191 -3.57 -13.60 3.24
C GLY A 191 -2.75 -12.55 3.96
N THR A 192 -3.10 -11.28 3.76
CA THR A 192 -2.46 -10.13 4.41
C THR A 192 -3.50 -9.27 5.12
N ALA A 193 -3.08 -8.39 6.02
CA ALA A 193 -3.97 -7.41 6.62
C ALA A 193 -4.47 -6.39 5.59
N ILE A 194 -3.61 -5.96 4.66
CA ILE A 194 -3.94 -5.01 3.60
C ILE A 194 -5.07 -5.53 2.70
N SER A 195 -5.10 -6.84 2.44
CA SER A 195 -6.19 -7.46 1.66
C SER A 195 -7.50 -7.64 2.44
N GLY A 196 -7.54 -7.19 3.70
CA GLY A 196 -8.73 -7.26 4.56
C GLY A 196 -8.99 -8.62 5.19
N ASN A 197 -8.06 -9.58 5.08
CA ASN A 197 -8.21 -10.90 5.68
C ASN A 197 -8.02 -10.86 7.21
N PHE A 198 -7.18 -9.93 7.69
CA PHE A 198 -6.82 -9.77 9.09
C PHE A 198 -6.90 -8.30 9.50
N ALA A 199 -7.34 -8.05 10.74
CA ALA A 199 -7.37 -6.70 11.31
C ALA A 199 -6.08 -6.41 12.09
N LEU A 200 -5.72 -5.13 12.22
CA LEU A 200 -4.68 -4.73 13.19
C LEU A 200 -5.09 -5.13 14.61
N GLY A 201 -4.13 -5.58 15.40
CA GLY A 201 -4.35 -6.15 16.73
C GLY A 201 -4.51 -7.66 16.71
N THR A 202 -5.17 -8.20 17.72
CA THR A 202 -5.33 -9.65 17.88
C THR A 202 -6.41 -10.19 16.98
N ASN A 203 -6.06 -11.21 16.21
CA ASN A 203 -6.94 -12.01 15.38
C ASN A 203 -7.04 -13.41 15.98
N THR A 204 -8.22 -14.03 15.92
CA THR A 204 -8.47 -15.37 16.47
C THR A 204 -8.88 -16.30 15.33
N LEU A 205 -8.01 -17.24 15.02
CA LEU A 205 -8.23 -18.23 13.98
C LEU A 205 -8.86 -19.49 14.55
N THR A 206 -9.87 -20.04 13.87
CA THR A 206 -10.44 -21.36 14.13
C THR A 206 -10.69 -22.09 12.83
N ALA A 207 -10.60 -23.41 12.88
CA ALA A 207 -10.92 -24.26 11.73
C ALA A 207 -11.99 -25.30 12.11
N VAL A 208 -12.91 -25.57 11.18
CA VAL A 208 -13.99 -26.54 11.36
C VAL A 208 -13.86 -27.62 10.30
N ALA A 209 -13.67 -28.88 10.72
CA ALA A 209 -13.72 -30.04 9.83
C ALA A 209 -15.10 -30.70 9.89
N ARG A 210 -15.55 -31.22 8.75
CA ARG A 210 -16.77 -32.00 8.61
C ARG A 210 -16.45 -33.34 7.95
N ASP A 211 -16.97 -34.44 8.51
CA ASP A 211 -16.83 -35.77 7.95
C ASP A 211 -17.90 -36.08 6.88
N ASP A 212 -17.84 -37.28 6.32
CA ASP A 212 -18.78 -37.80 5.30
C ASP A 212 -20.16 -38.15 5.88
N LEU A 213 -20.28 -38.29 7.19
CA LEU A 213 -21.55 -38.54 7.88
C LEU A 213 -22.15 -37.25 8.48
N GLY A 214 -21.48 -36.11 8.31
CA GLY A 214 -21.99 -34.77 8.62
C GLY A 214 -21.65 -34.24 10.01
N ILE A 215 -20.89 -34.97 10.83
CA ILE A 215 -20.42 -34.49 12.12
C ILE A 215 -19.30 -33.47 11.91
N THR A 216 -19.22 -32.48 12.81
CA THR A 216 -18.21 -31.42 12.72
C THR A 216 -17.41 -31.31 14.01
N THR A 217 -16.13 -30.98 13.85
CA THR A 217 -15.23 -30.63 14.97
C THR A 217 -14.59 -29.27 14.69
N THR A 218 -14.47 -28.45 15.74
CA THR A 218 -13.79 -27.15 15.69
C THR A 218 -12.43 -27.26 16.39
N SER A 219 -11.40 -26.71 15.78
CA SER A 219 -10.05 -26.65 16.37
C SER A 219 -10.01 -25.81 17.64
N ALA A 220 -8.98 -25.99 18.45
CA ALA A 220 -8.57 -24.97 19.42
C ALA A 220 -8.31 -23.64 18.68
N PRO A 221 -8.67 -22.50 19.29
CA PRO A 221 -8.36 -21.19 18.72
C PRO A 221 -6.84 -20.95 18.72
N VAL A 222 -6.36 -20.30 17.66
CA VAL A 222 -4.99 -19.79 17.55
C VAL A 222 -5.08 -18.26 17.48
N HIS A 223 -4.42 -17.59 18.40
CA HIS A 223 -4.33 -16.14 18.41
C HIS A 223 -3.10 -15.71 17.63
N MET A 224 -3.23 -14.64 16.86
CA MET A 224 -2.09 -13.97 16.23
C MET A 224 -2.27 -12.47 16.30
N ILE A 225 -1.18 -11.72 16.26
CA ILE A 225 -1.16 -10.26 16.37
C ILE A 225 -0.67 -9.68 15.05
N ILE A 226 -1.45 -8.79 14.47
CA ILE A 226 -1.01 -7.96 13.34
C ILE A 226 -0.62 -6.60 13.89
N ALA A 227 0.62 -6.20 13.70
CA ALA A 227 1.17 -4.95 14.21
C ALA A 227 1.64 -4.03 13.06
N ARG A 228 1.62 -2.71 13.28
CA ARG A 228 2.27 -1.76 12.37
C ARG A 228 3.77 -1.76 12.57
N TYR A 229 4.50 -1.49 11.50
CA TYR A 229 5.93 -1.22 11.58
C TYR A 229 6.20 0.17 12.15
N LEU A 230 5.43 1.18 11.72
CA LEU A 230 5.59 2.58 12.08
C LEU A 230 4.28 3.20 12.60
N PRO A 231 4.36 4.30 13.36
CA PRO A 231 3.18 5.01 13.84
C PRO A 231 2.32 5.56 12.70
N ALA A 232 1.01 5.65 12.93
CA ALA A 232 0.09 6.26 11.98
C ALA A 232 0.39 7.75 11.74
N ILE A 233 0.30 8.18 10.49
CA ILE A 233 0.39 9.59 10.11
C ILE A 233 -0.92 10.28 10.51
N SER A 234 -0.83 11.22 11.45
CA SER A 234 -1.97 12.02 11.87
C SER A 234 -2.19 13.21 10.94
N ASN A 235 -3.43 13.71 10.90
CA ASN A 235 -3.73 14.97 10.22
C ASN A 235 -2.92 16.11 10.82
N GLY A 236 -2.43 16.96 9.94
CA GLY A 236 -1.76 18.21 10.32
C GLY A 236 -2.73 19.36 10.55
N THR A 237 -2.16 20.54 10.82
CA THR A 237 -2.92 21.76 11.07
C THR A 237 -2.94 22.71 9.86
N VAL A 238 -2.16 22.42 8.82
CA VAL A 238 -2.13 23.22 7.59
C VAL A 238 -3.31 22.84 6.72
N ASN A 239 -4.24 23.76 6.56
CA ASN A 239 -5.42 23.58 5.72
C ASN A 239 -5.13 24.11 4.32
N ILE A 240 -5.32 23.24 3.33
CA ILE A 240 -5.20 23.58 1.92
C ILE A 240 -6.49 23.25 1.17
N LEU A 241 -6.64 23.88 0.02
CA LEU A 241 -7.61 23.51 -1.00
C LEU A 241 -6.86 23.05 -2.25
N LEU A 242 -7.41 22.10 -2.95
CA LEU A 242 -6.93 21.63 -4.23
C LEU A 242 -7.74 22.31 -5.34
N GLN A 243 -7.21 23.39 -5.91
CA GLN A 243 -7.86 24.15 -6.96
C GLN A 243 -7.55 23.54 -8.33
N PRO A 244 -8.54 22.99 -9.07
CA PRO A 244 -8.30 22.44 -10.39
C PRO A 244 -7.90 23.56 -11.37
N VAL A 245 -6.76 23.39 -12.04
CA VAL A 245 -6.26 24.33 -13.07
C VAL A 245 -6.27 23.70 -14.47
N ALA A 246 -6.26 22.37 -14.54
CA ALA A 246 -6.46 21.62 -15.77
C ALA A 246 -7.13 20.28 -15.48
N THR A 247 -7.96 19.80 -16.40
CA THR A 247 -8.69 18.54 -16.31
C THR A 247 -8.62 17.77 -17.63
N ASN A 248 -9.06 16.51 -17.63
CA ASN A 248 -9.08 15.64 -18.81
C ASN A 248 -7.68 15.37 -19.42
N LEU A 249 -6.67 15.34 -18.57
CA LEU A 249 -5.32 14.93 -18.94
C LEU A 249 -5.17 13.40 -18.91
N ALA A 250 -4.19 12.86 -19.62
CA ALA A 250 -3.92 11.43 -19.65
C ALA A 250 -2.74 11.08 -18.72
N ALA A 251 -3.06 10.71 -17.48
CA ALA A 251 -2.08 10.35 -16.44
C ALA A 251 -0.95 11.41 -16.31
N PRO A 252 -1.26 12.66 -15.89
CA PRO A 252 -0.23 13.65 -15.64
C PRO A 252 0.62 13.22 -14.44
N ASP A 253 1.95 13.26 -14.58
CA ASP A 253 2.87 12.69 -13.59
C ASP A 253 3.98 13.64 -13.13
N TYR A 254 4.24 14.74 -13.86
CA TYR A 254 5.23 15.75 -13.50
C TYR A 254 4.88 17.11 -14.10
N ALA A 255 5.23 18.21 -13.43
CA ALA A 255 5.05 19.55 -13.98
C ALA A 255 6.14 20.51 -13.49
N ILE A 256 6.64 21.36 -14.40
CA ILE A 256 7.65 22.36 -14.07
C ILE A 256 7.57 23.56 -15.03
N SER A 257 7.88 24.74 -14.52
CA SER A 257 8.03 25.95 -15.35
C SER A 257 9.45 26.08 -15.88
N PRO A 258 9.66 26.63 -17.08
CA PRO A 258 10.98 27.04 -17.53
C PRO A 258 11.60 28.04 -16.55
N PRO A 259 12.93 28.12 -16.44
CA PRO A 259 13.60 29.07 -15.54
C PRO A 259 13.11 30.50 -15.71
N GLY A 260 12.51 31.07 -14.65
CA GLY A 260 12.00 32.45 -14.62
C GLY A 260 10.73 32.73 -15.43
N ASP A 261 10.08 31.70 -15.95
CA ASP A 261 8.79 31.83 -16.65
C ASP A 261 7.62 31.65 -15.69
N THR A 262 7.03 32.77 -15.28
CA THR A 262 5.88 32.79 -14.36
C THR A 262 4.53 32.60 -15.05
N HIS A 263 4.50 32.47 -16.37
CA HIS A 263 3.30 32.38 -17.18
C HIS A 263 2.95 30.95 -17.60
N ARG A 264 3.95 30.05 -17.72
CA ARG A 264 3.75 28.73 -18.27
C ARG A 264 4.19 27.65 -17.30
N LEU A 265 3.33 26.66 -17.10
CA LEU A 265 3.62 25.40 -16.44
C LEU A 265 3.53 24.29 -17.49
N PHE A 266 4.64 23.57 -17.72
CA PHE A 266 4.67 22.43 -18.62
C PHE A 266 4.33 21.17 -17.84
N VAL A 267 3.36 20.39 -18.35
CA VAL A 267 2.83 19.19 -17.71
C VAL A 267 3.16 17.98 -18.57
N VAL A 268 3.82 17.01 -17.97
CA VAL A 268 4.14 15.71 -18.58
C VAL A 268 2.92 14.80 -18.42
N GLU A 269 2.43 14.25 -19.53
CA GLU A 269 1.50 13.13 -19.54
C GLU A 269 2.27 11.85 -19.86
N GLN A 270 2.09 10.82 -19.04
CA GLN A 270 2.78 9.53 -19.18
C GLN A 270 2.61 8.93 -20.58
N SER A 271 1.51 9.23 -21.26
CA SER A 271 1.21 8.80 -22.63
C SER A 271 2.20 9.29 -23.70
N GLY A 272 3.00 10.31 -23.39
CA GLY A 272 3.98 10.90 -24.34
C GLY A 272 3.61 12.30 -24.83
N LEU A 273 2.69 12.98 -24.14
CA LEU A 273 2.36 14.38 -24.44
C LEU A 273 3.02 15.31 -23.41
N LEU A 274 3.50 16.46 -23.90
CA LEU A 274 3.91 17.58 -23.09
C LEU A 274 2.90 18.70 -23.27
N ARG A 275 2.13 19.01 -22.22
CA ARG A 275 1.07 20.03 -22.25
C ARG A 275 1.56 21.32 -21.63
N ILE A 276 0.88 22.44 -21.94
CA ILE A 276 1.16 23.75 -21.32
C ILE A 276 -0.11 24.28 -20.65
N ILE A 277 0.00 24.66 -19.40
CA ILE A 277 -0.94 25.54 -18.72
C ILE A 277 -0.35 26.94 -18.76
N GLN A 278 -0.98 27.84 -19.50
CA GLN A 278 -0.55 29.22 -19.63
C GLN A 278 -1.54 30.15 -18.95
N ASP A 279 -1.06 30.95 -17.99
CA ASP A 279 -1.89 31.88 -17.23
C ASP A 279 -3.15 31.21 -16.63
N GLY A 280 -2.99 29.99 -16.12
CA GLY A 280 -4.07 29.18 -15.55
C GLY A 280 -4.97 28.47 -16.55
N THR A 281 -4.70 28.54 -17.86
CA THR A 281 -5.48 27.91 -18.91
C THR A 281 -4.68 26.84 -19.64
N LEU A 282 -5.25 25.63 -19.74
CA LEU A 282 -4.65 24.53 -20.51
C LEU A 282 -4.75 24.85 -22.01
N LEU A 283 -3.60 24.90 -22.68
CA LEU A 283 -3.58 25.11 -24.13
C LEU A 283 -4.13 23.88 -24.88
N PRO A 284 -4.86 24.07 -25.99
CA PRO A 284 -5.50 22.97 -26.73
C PRO A 284 -4.44 22.03 -27.34
N ASP A 285 -3.36 22.55 -27.90
CA ASP A 285 -2.33 21.78 -28.57
C ASP A 285 -1.17 21.45 -27.61
N PRO A 286 -0.61 20.23 -27.66
CA PRO A 286 0.57 19.87 -26.89
C PRO A 286 1.81 20.60 -27.41
N ALA A 287 2.74 20.92 -26.51
CA ALA A 287 4.06 21.44 -26.88
C ALA A 287 4.92 20.38 -27.59
N LEU A 288 4.77 19.11 -27.18
CA LEU A 288 5.47 17.96 -27.75
C LEU A 288 4.53 16.77 -27.76
N ASP A 289 4.50 16.06 -28.89
CA ASP A 289 3.81 14.76 -29.04
C ASP A 289 4.81 13.71 -29.48
N ILE A 290 5.13 12.80 -28.56
CA ILE A 290 6.00 11.64 -28.79
C ILE A 290 5.29 10.31 -28.50
N GLN A 291 3.95 10.29 -28.51
CA GLN A 291 3.17 9.08 -28.24
C GLN A 291 3.55 7.91 -29.16
N SER A 292 3.89 8.18 -30.41
CA SER A 292 4.36 7.16 -31.37
C SER A 292 5.72 6.57 -31.04
N ARG A 293 6.48 7.19 -30.14
CA ARG A 293 7.81 6.74 -29.69
C ARG A 293 7.79 6.03 -28.37
N VAL A 294 6.83 6.38 -27.50
CA VAL A 294 6.67 5.75 -26.17
C VAL A 294 6.37 4.26 -26.33
N GLN A 295 7.18 3.41 -25.69
CA GLN A 295 7.11 1.96 -25.90
C GLN A 295 7.32 1.15 -24.60
N PRO A 296 6.66 -0.01 -24.55
CA PRO A 296 5.53 -0.38 -25.44
C PRO A 296 4.40 0.63 -25.28
N PRO A 297 3.50 0.72 -26.27
CA PRO A 297 2.35 1.61 -26.16
C PRO A 297 1.65 1.34 -24.84
N LEU A 298 1.40 2.39 -24.06
CA LEU A 298 0.69 2.26 -22.81
C LEU A 298 -0.71 1.76 -23.14
N VAL A 299 -1.07 0.60 -22.63
CA VAL A 299 -2.38 -0.01 -22.87
C VAL A 299 -3.26 0.24 -21.65
N ALA A 300 -4.45 0.74 -21.87
CA ALA A 300 -5.44 0.99 -20.82
C ALA A 300 -5.78 -0.27 -19.97
N THR A 301 -5.38 -1.46 -20.42
CA THR A 301 -5.58 -2.73 -19.71
C THR A 301 -4.51 -3.04 -18.67
N ASN A 302 -3.37 -2.32 -18.64
CA ASN A 302 -2.37 -2.47 -17.61
C ASN A 302 -2.28 -1.20 -16.74
N PRO A 303 -3.10 -1.08 -15.69
CA PRO A 303 -3.13 0.11 -14.85
C PRO A 303 -1.85 0.31 -14.01
N ASN A 304 -0.92 -0.63 -14.04
CA ASN A 304 0.31 -0.61 -13.25
C ASN A 304 1.56 -0.42 -14.13
N ASP A 305 1.40 0.02 -15.38
CA ASP A 305 2.55 0.27 -16.26
C ASP A 305 3.29 1.54 -15.83
N GLU A 306 4.56 1.38 -15.50
CA GLU A 306 5.44 2.49 -15.06
C GLU A 306 6.24 3.11 -16.21
N ARG A 307 6.04 2.64 -17.44
CA ARG A 307 6.73 3.18 -18.63
C ARG A 307 5.99 4.39 -19.17
N GLY A 308 6.65 5.18 -19.99
CA GLY A 308 6.04 6.34 -20.61
C GLY A 308 6.99 7.50 -20.76
N LEU A 309 6.44 8.70 -20.95
CA LEU A 309 7.15 9.96 -20.75
C LEU A 309 7.06 10.29 -19.26
N LEU A 310 8.22 10.32 -18.57
CA LEU A 310 8.29 10.32 -17.11
C LEU A 310 8.96 11.56 -16.53
N GLY A 311 9.75 12.28 -17.31
CA GLY A 311 10.50 13.41 -16.79
C GLY A 311 10.77 14.50 -17.82
N LEU A 312 10.90 15.73 -17.30
CA LEU A 312 11.17 16.94 -18.04
C LEU A 312 12.15 17.81 -17.28
N ALA A 313 13.15 18.35 -17.95
CA ALA A 313 14.02 19.38 -17.40
C ALA A 313 14.30 20.48 -18.44
N PHE A 314 14.29 21.73 -18.01
CA PHE A 314 14.77 22.85 -18.81
C PHE A 314 16.22 23.14 -18.44
N HIS A 315 17.06 23.40 -19.44
CA HIS A 315 18.44 23.80 -19.17
C HIS A 315 18.49 25.12 -18.36
N PRO A 316 19.37 25.26 -17.35
CA PRO A 316 19.45 26.49 -16.55
C PRO A 316 19.66 27.76 -17.40
N GLY A 317 20.36 27.64 -18.51
CA GLY A 317 20.54 28.71 -19.49
C GLY A 317 19.45 28.85 -20.55
N PHE A 318 18.25 28.28 -20.30
CA PHE A 318 17.15 28.23 -21.27
C PHE A 318 16.76 29.61 -21.81
N ASN A 319 16.74 30.63 -21.00
CA ASN A 319 16.41 32.01 -21.39
C ASN A 319 17.63 32.87 -21.76
N ASN A 320 18.85 32.34 -21.75
CA ASN A 320 20.07 33.06 -22.07
C ASN A 320 20.54 32.74 -23.49
N PRO A 321 20.43 33.67 -24.48
CA PRO A 321 20.82 33.42 -25.85
C PRO A 321 22.32 33.11 -26.04
N ALA A 322 23.17 33.48 -25.07
CA ALA A 322 24.61 33.18 -25.11
C ALA A 322 24.94 31.79 -24.55
N SER A 323 23.97 31.09 -23.93
CA SER A 323 24.13 29.76 -23.37
C SER A 323 24.06 28.70 -24.47
N PRO A 324 24.92 27.65 -24.47
CA PRO A 324 24.74 26.49 -25.34
C PRO A 324 23.42 25.76 -25.09
N GLY A 325 22.81 25.95 -23.89
CA GLY A 325 21.49 25.43 -23.51
C GLY A 325 20.32 26.37 -23.80
N TYR A 326 20.50 27.42 -24.58
CA TYR A 326 19.43 28.35 -24.97
C TYR A 326 18.25 27.58 -25.62
N GLN A 327 17.05 27.81 -25.12
CA GLN A 327 15.78 27.14 -25.53
C GLN A 327 15.89 25.62 -25.61
N THR A 328 16.65 25.01 -24.70
CA THR A 328 16.86 23.56 -24.63
C THR A 328 16.10 22.96 -23.46
N LEU A 329 15.43 21.85 -23.74
CA LEU A 329 14.79 21.01 -22.73
C LEU A 329 15.20 19.54 -22.95
N TYR A 330 15.03 18.75 -21.90
CA TYR A 330 15.34 17.34 -21.88
C TYR A 330 14.12 16.55 -21.41
N THR A 331 13.83 15.42 -22.07
CA THR A 331 12.81 14.46 -21.65
C THR A 331 13.46 13.15 -21.25
N TYR A 332 12.86 12.47 -20.27
CA TYR A 332 13.17 11.10 -19.93
C TYR A 332 11.96 10.23 -20.20
N ASN A 333 12.10 9.24 -21.07
CA ASN A 333 10.99 8.40 -21.51
C ASN A 333 11.42 7.00 -21.94
N SER A 334 10.44 6.08 -22.03
CA SER A 334 10.64 4.72 -22.55
C SER A 334 10.44 4.67 -24.06
N GLU A 335 11.36 4.03 -24.80
CA GLU A 335 11.29 3.87 -26.26
C GLU A 335 11.62 2.43 -26.70
N LEU A 336 11.12 2.03 -27.87
CA LEU A 336 11.64 0.83 -28.54
C LEU A 336 13.13 1.01 -28.88
N ILE A 337 13.84 -0.10 -28.87
CA ILE A 337 15.20 -0.16 -29.38
C ILE A 337 15.14 -0.42 -30.88
N PRO A 338 15.55 0.53 -31.73
CA PRO A 338 15.58 0.32 -33.19
C PRO A 338 16.49 -0.88 -33.54
N PRO A 339 16.14 -1.66 -34.56
CA PRO A 339 17.01 -2.74 -35.03
C PRO A 339 18.44 -2.25 -35.29
N SER A 340 19.42 -3.05 -34.92
CA SER A 340 20.86 -2.76 -35.09
C SER A 340 21.40 -1.58 -34.26
N THR A 341 20.64 -1.14 -33.23
CA THR A 341 21.14 -0.15 -32.26
C THR A 341 21.32 -0.80 -30.89
N THR A 342 22.25 -0.25 -30.12
CA THR A 342 22.51 -0.73 -28.74
C THR A 342 22.37 0.47 -27.81
N PRO A 343 21.63 0.34 -26.68
CA PRO A 343 21.60 1.35 -25.65
C PRO A 343 22.99 1.69 -25.11
N THR A 344 23.20 2.90 -24.59
CA THR A 344 24.46 3.30 -23.94
C THR A 344 24.85 2.31 -22.83
N TYR A 345 23.85 1.88 -22.04
CA TYR A 345 23.98 0.82 -21.05
C TYR A 345 22.99 -0.30 -21.35
N VAL A 346 23.47 -1.53 -21.43
CA VAL A 346 22.63 -2.71 -21.65
C VAL A 346 22.24 -3.37 -20.33
N CYS A 347 21.21 -4.22 -20.38
CA CYS A 347 20.85 -5.04 -19.22
C CYS A 347 22.06 -5.87 -18.74
N PRO A 348 22.25 -5.99 -17.43
CA PRO A 348 23.27 -6.89 -16.88
C PRO A 348 23.11 -8.34 -17.33
N ASN A 349 24.21 -9.12 -17.20
CA ASN A 349 24.25 -10.56 -17.44
C ASN A 349 23.89 -10.99 -18.88
N GLY A 350 23.93 -10.08 -19.86
CA GLY A 350 23.60 -10.37 -21.26
C GLY A 350 22.10 -10.64 -21.50
N VAL A 351 21.25 -10.27 -20.57
CA VAL A 351 19.78 -10.39 -20.71
C VAL A 351 19.28 -9.44 -21.81
N THR A 352 18.31 -9.91 -22.59
CA THR A 352 17.72 -9.13 -23.68
C THR A 352 17.08 -7.84 -23.17
N ASN A 353 17.41 -6.73 -23.86
CA ASN A 353 16.72 -5.45 -23.63
C ASN A 353 15.38 -5.47 -24.37
N ASN A 354 14.27 -5.41 -23.63
CA ASN A 354 12.92 -5.37 -24.22
C ASN A 354 12.55 -3.99 -24.72
N TYR A 355 13.10 -2.96 -24.10
CA TYR A 355 12.97 -1.53 -24.45
C TYR A 355 14.15 -0.78 -23.83
N LYS A 356 14.23 0.52 -24.07
CA LYS A 356 15.19 1.40 -23.42
C LYS A 356 14.48 2.57 -22.75
N ASN A 357 15.01 3.01 -21.62
CA ASN A 357 14.77 4.35 -21.12
C ASN A 357 15.82 5.28 -21.72
N VAL A 358 15.43 6.49 -22.09
CA VAL A 358 16.29 7.41 -22.84
C VAL A 358 16.10 8.84 -22.40
N VAL A 359 17.21 9.57 -22.32
CA VAL A 359 17.22 11.03 -22.21
C VAL A 359 17.35 11.60 -23.62
N ASN A 360 16.36 12.39 -24.04
CA ASN A 360 16.37 13.12 -25.29
C ASN A 360 16.52 14.62 -25.03
N GLU A 361 17.38 15.28 -25.79
CA GLU A 361 17.50 16.74 -25.90
C GLU A 361 16.58 17.24 -27.00
N TRP A 362 15.96 18.38 -26.77
CA TRP A 362 15.08 19.07 -27.70
C TRP A 362 15.30 20.57 -27.67
N LYS A 363 14.91 21.25 -28.74
CA LYS A 363 14.87 22.72 -28.84
C LYS A 363 13.42 23.20 -28.99
N ILE A 364 13.12 24.34 -28.41
CA ILE A 364 11.89 25.04 -28.73
C ILE A 364 11.94 25.55 -30.17
N SER A 365 10.80 25.52 -30.84
CA SER A 365 10.67 26.04 -32.21
C SER A 365 11.02 27.53 -32.27
N SER A 366 11.79 27.90 -33.29
CA SER A 366 12.16 29.30 -33.49
C SER A 366 11.02 30.23 -33.87
N THR A 367 9.85 29.65 -34.23
CA THR A 367 8.66 30.39 -34.68
C THR A 367 7.53 30.37 -33.67
N ASN A 368 7.55 29.45 -32.71
CA ASN A 368 6.50 29.34 -31.68
C ASN A 368 7.09 28.85 -30.35
N ALA A 369 7.08 29.70 -29.35
CA ALA A 369 7.64 29.42 -28.02
C ALA A 369 6.87 28.34 -27.24
N ASN A 370 5.68 27.95 -27.70
CA ASN A 370 4.86 26.88 -27.11
C ASN A 370 4.98 25.54 -27.85
N VAL A 371 5.90 25.40 -28.80
CA VAL A 371 6.09 24.20 -29.60
C VAL A 371 7.55 23.75 -29.56
N VAL A 372 7.77 22.48 -29.35
CA VAL A 372 9.07 21.82 -29.42
C VAL A 372 9.34 21.40 -30.87
N ASP A 373 10.52 21.71 -31.41
CA ASP A 373 10.93 21.26 -32.74
C ASP A 373 11.27 19.76 -32.70
N LEU A 374 10.42 18.93 -33.28
CA LEU A 374 10.62 17.47 -33.34
C LEU A 374 11.91 17.07 -34.11
N ASN A 375 12.38 17.91 -35.03
CA ASN A 375 13.58 17.64 -35.80
C ASN A 375 14.89 17.97 -35.03
N SER A 376 14.76 18.65 -33.90
CA SER A 376 15.91 18.99 -33.06
C SER A 376 16.36 17.85 -32.15
N ARG A 377 15.64 16.71 -32.15
CA ARG A 377 15.88 15.58 -31.23
C ARG A 377 17.33 15.08 -31.29
N ARG A 378 17.97 14.98 -30.15
CA ARG A 378 19.24 14.31 -29.94
C ARG A 378 19.13 13.34 -28.77
N GLU A 379 19.44 12.06 -28.99
CA GLU A 379 19.59 11.09 -27.93
C GLU A 379 20.88 11.35 -27.14
N VAL A 380 20.77 11.55 -25.84
CA VAL A 380 21.91 11.87 -24.96
C VAL A 380 22.49 10.60 -24.34
N ILE A 381 21.66 9.84 -23.62
CA ILE A 381 22.04 8.62 -22.91
C ILE A 381 20.85 7.68 -22.87
N SER A 382 21.08 6.37 -22.94
CA SER A 382 20.02 5.38 -22.94
C SER A 382 20.38 4.12 -22.14
N PHE A 383 19.37 3.50 -21.53
CA PHE A 383 19.48 2.38 -20.62
C PHE A 383 18.56 1.25 -21.07
N GLY A 384 19.13 0.10 -21.40
CA GLY A 384 18.37 -1.08 -21.73
C GLY A 384 17.60 -1.60 -20.50
N LYS A 385 16.35 -1.99 -20.72
CA LYS A 385 15.44 -2.51 -19.69
C LYS A 385 14.84 -3.84 -20.12
N ASN A 386 14.71 -4.76 -19.17
CA ASN A 386 14.05 -6.05 -19.37
C ASN A 386 12.65 -6.05 -18.73
N ALA A 387 12.51 -5.63 -17.47
CA ALA A 387 11.24 -5.52 -16.75
C ALA A 387 10.58 -4.14 -16.96
N GLY A 388 9.25 -4.10 -16.95
CA GLY A 388 8.46 -2.88 -17.21
C GLY A 388 8.35 -1.90 -16.04
N ASN A 389 8.81 -2.28 -14.86
CA ASN A 389 8.74 -1.48 -13.64
C ASN A 389 10.12 -0.96 -13.17
N HIS A 390 10.13 -0.14 -12.11
CA HIS A 390 11.29 0.53 -11.54
C HIS A 390 12.07 1.34 -12.59
N ASN A 391 11.36 2.26 -13.23
CA ASN A 391 11.94 3.10 -14.27
C ASN A 391 12.57 4.39 -13.73
N GLY A 392 12.38 4.71 -12.45
CA GLY A 392 12.64 6.04 -11.93
C GLY A 392 11.64 7.03 -12.53
N GLY A 393 12.04 8.26 -12.82
CA GLY A 393 11.12 9.22 -13.45
C GLY A 393 11.69 10.62 -13.59
N THR A 394 12.39 11.11 -12.59
CA THR A 394 12.84 12.51 -12.58
C THR A 394 14.18 12.68 -13.29
N ILE A 395 14.22 13.71 -14.13
CA ILE A 395 15.42 14.37 -14.61
C ILE A 395 15.37 15.85 -14.21
N THR A 396 16.43 16.41 -13.67
CA THR A 396 16.49 17.84 -13.30
C THR A 396 17.92 18.35 -13.27
N PHE A 397 18.10 19.67 -13.30
CA PHE A 397 19.41 20.29 -13.11
C PHE A 397 19.66 20.62 -11.66
N GLY A 398 20.86 20.31 -11.18
CA GLY A 398 21.31 20.73 -9.87
C GLY A 398 21.82 22.19 -9.85
N PRO A 399 22.02 22.75 -8.65
CA PRO A 399 22.57 24.09 -8.48
C PRO A 399 24.01 24.21 -9.02
N ASP A 400 24.69 23.10 -9.26
CA ASP A 400 26.01 23.01 -9.86
C ASP A 400 26.00 23.03 -11.40
N GLY A 401 24.80 23.08 -12.01
CA GLY A 401 24.59 23.15 -13.45
C GLY A 401 24.61 21.80 -14.17
N TYR A 402 24.88 20.70 -13.51
CA TYR A 402 24.79 19.36 -14.07
C TYR A 402 23.38 18.80 -14.00
N THR A 403 23.11 17.84 -14.88
CA THR A 403 21.84 17.08 -14.85
C THR A 403 21.95 15.90 -13.91
N TYR A 404 20.90 15.69 -13.15
CA TYR A 404 20.68 14.54 -12.29
C TYR A 404 19.54 13.69 -12.85
N LEU A 405 19.72 12.38 -12.82
CA LEU A 405 18.74 11.39 -13.30
C LEU A 405 18.72 10.21 -12.34
N ALA A 406 17.54 9.82 -11.89
CA ALA A 406 17.36 8.64 -11.04
C ALA A 406 16.84 7.43 -11.84
N LEU A 407 17.44 6.26 -11.59
CA LEU A 407 17.09 4.98 -12.20
C LEU A 407 16.82 3.95 -11.10
N GLY A 408 15.71 3.21 -11.23
CA GLY A 408 15.44 2.07 -10.37
C GLY A 408 16.36 0.88 -10.63
N ASP A 409 16.28 -0.13 -9.75
CA ASP A 409 17.15 -1.31 -9.70
C ASP A 409 17.06 -2.26 -10.91
N GLY A 410 16.12 -2.02 -11.81
CA GLY A 410 15.91 -2.86 -13.01
C GLY A 410 14.55 -3.55 -13.03
N GLY A 411 13.81 -3.50 -11.92
CA GLY A 411 12.47 -4.06 -11.80
C GLY A 411 12.43 -5.42 -11.11
N ASN A 412 11.27 -6.04 -11.08
CA ASN A 412 10.98 -7.26 -10.32
C ASN A 412 11.03 -7.03 -8.80
N ALA A 413 11.09 -8.12 -8.02
CA ALA A 413 11.13 -8.08 -6.56
C ALA A 413 12.54 -8.38 -6.03
N ASN A 414 12.87 -7.85 -4.86
CA ASN A 414 14.06 -8.17 -4.05
C ASN A 414 15.41 -7.83 -4.71
N ASP A 415 15.44 -7.09 -5.81
CA ASP A 415 16.66 -6.84 -6.60
C ASP A 415 17.39 -8.14 -7.01
N VAL A 416 16.60 -9.17 -7.37
CA VAL A 416 17.09 -10.47 -7.84
C VAL A 416 16.43 -10.88 -9.15
N GLY A 417 17.10 -11.75 -9.92
CA GLY A 417 16.59 -12.26 -11.17
C GLY A 417 17.62 -12.24 -12.29
N PRO A 418 17.27 -12.66 -13.52
CA PRO A 418 18.23 -12.80 -14.61
C PRO A 418 18.96 -11.51 -15.00
N SER A 419 18.27 -10.36 -14.93
CA SER A 419 18.83 -9.02 -15.22
C SER A 419 19.45 -8.32 -14.00
N HIS A 420 19.64 -9.05 -12.90
CA HIS A 420 20.23 -8.51 -11.67
C HIS A 420 21.60 -9.16 -11.39
N ILE A 421 22.56 -8.35 -10.96
CA ILE A 421 23.92 -8.79 -10.66
C ILE A 421 23.92 -9.44 -9.26
N VAL A 422 24.43 -10.65 -9.16
CA VAL A 422 24.54 -11.36 -7.89
C VAL A 422 26.02 -11.52 -7.49
N PRO A 423 26.32 -11.48 -6.19
CA PRO A 423 25.43 -11.17 -5.06
C PRO A 423 25.13 -9.67 -4.91
N GLY A 424 24.09 -9.33 -4.19
CA GLY A 424 23.78 -7.97 -3.70
C GLY A 424 22.83 -7.16 -4.57
N GLY A 425 22.50 -7.60 -5.78
CA GLY A 425 21.59 -6.89 -6.68
C GLY A 425 22.24 -5.79 -7.49
N ASN A 426 21.46 -5.17 -8.36
CA ASN A 426 21.90 -4.05 -9.20
C ASN A 426 22.15 -2.79 -8.35
N ALA A 427 21.32 -2.54 -7.35
CA ALA A 427 21.41 -1.32 -6.56
C ALA A 427 22.74 -1.17 -5.82
N GLN A 428 23.34 -2.27 -5.35
CA GLN A 428 24.64 -2.27 -4.67
C GLN A 428 25.82 -2.41 -5.63
N ASN A 429 25.62 -2.68 -6.91
CA ASN A 429 26.70 -2.93 -7.84
C ASN A 429 27.02 -1.69 -8.69
N LEU A 430 28.24 -1.16 -8.59
CA LEU A 430 28.67 0.06 -9.27
C LEU A 430 29.00 -0.14 -10.77
N SER A 431 28.96 -1.37 -11.29
CA SER A 431 29.20 -1.63 -12.74
C SER A 431 27.94 -1.45 -13.60
N THR A 432 26.81 -1.10 -13.01
CA THR A 432 25.54 -0.84 -13.68
C THR A 432 24.93 0.48 -13.21
N PRO A 433 24.25 1.24 -14.10
CA PRO A 433 23.54 2.46 -13.70
C PRO A 433 22.19 2.19 -13.00
N LEU A 434 21.76 0.93 -12.91
CA LEU A 434 20.48 0.57 -12.31
C LEU A 434 20.55 0.65 -10.77
N GLY A 435 19.50 1.22 -10.15
CA GLY A 435 19.46 1.52 -8.71
C GLY A 435 20.38 2.67 -8.30
N LYS A 436 20.50 3.68 -9.16
CA LYS A 436 21.46 4.79 -9.02
C LYS A 436 20.82 6.14 -9.28
N MET A 437 21.41 7.14 -8.67
CA MET A 437 21.31 8.52 -9.12
C MET A 437 22.56 8.86 -9.94
N LEU A 438 22.36 9.31 -11.17
CA LEU A 438 23.41 9.69 -12.11
C LEU A 438 23.55 11.20 -12.17
N ARG A 439 24.77 11.69 -12.48
CA ARG A 439 25.09 13.10 -12.67
C ARG A 439 26.01 13.28 -13.88
N PHE A 440 25.57 14.12 -14.84
CA PHE A 440 26.31 14.35 -16.10
C PHE A 440 25.96 15.73 -16.71
N ASP A 441 26.80 16.23 -17.61
CA ASP A 441 26.50 17.41 -18.42
C ASP A 441 25.88 16.95 -19.76
N PRO A 442 24.58 17.18 -20.01
CA PRO A 442 23.87 16.67 -21.16
C PRO A 442 24.14 17.47 -22.45
N ILE A 443 24.81 18.60 -22.36
CA ILE A 443 25.11 19.46 -23.53
C ILE A 443 25.98 18.69 -24.53
N ASN A 444 25.69 18.88 -25.82
CA ASN A 444 26.52 18.32 -26.87
C ASN A 444 27.98 18.78 -26.68
N PRO A 445 28.95 17.86 -26.50
CA PRO A 445 30.36 18.20 -26.25
C PRO A 445 30.98 19.15 -27.27
N ALA A 446 30.48 19.15 -28.51
CA ALA A 446 30.95 20.07 -29.55
C ALA A 446 30.65 21.56 -29.25
N LEU A 447 29.64 21.83 -28.40
CA LEU A 447 29.27 23.17 -27.98
C LEU A 447 30.06 23.66 -26.76
N THR A 448 30.78 22.76 -26.08
CA THR A 448 31.58 23.03 -24.87
C THR A 448 33.03 22.55 -25.02
N PRO A 449 33.78 22.94 -26.08
CA PRO A 449 35.11 22.38 -26.37
C PRO A 449 36.17 22.67 -25.28
N GLY A 450 35.94 23.68 -24.43
CA GLY A 450 36.85 24.06 -23.35
C GLY A 450 36.51 23.44 -21.98
N SER A 451 35.49 22.57 -21.87
CA SER A 451 35.15 21.92 -20.62
C SER A 451 36.25 20.96 -20.17
N PRO A 452 36.61 20.93 -18.85
CA PRO A 452 37.57 19.97 -18.31
C PRO A 452 37.00 18.55 -18.18
N ASP A 453 35.67 18.41 -18.25
CA ASP A 453 35.02 17.14 -18.08
C ASP A 453 35.19 16.25 -19.31
N PRO A 454 35.53 14.97 -19.13
CA PRO A 454 35.73 14.04 -20.24
C PRO A 454 34.40 13.78 -20.98
N ILE A 455 34.55 13.55 -22.28
CA ILE A 455 33.43 13.14 -23.14
C ILE A 455 33.07 11.67 -22.82
N SER A 456 31.80 11.39 -22.73
CA SER A 456 31.26 10.04 -22.54
C SER A 456 31.63 9.06 -23.66
N SER A 457 31.50 7.76 -23.41
CA SER A 457 31.84 6.71 -24.39
C SER A 457 30.99 6.76 -25.66
N ASN A 458 29.73 7.23 -25.57
CA ASN A 458 28.87 7.41 -26.74
C ASN A 458 29.05 8.78 -27.45
N GLY A 459 29.93 9.66 -26.93
CA GLY A 459 30.24 10.95 -27.52
C GLY A 459 29.19 12.05 -27.37
N GLN A 460 28.09 11.79 -26.61
CA GLN A 460 26.91 12.65 -26.61
C GLN A 460 26.81 13.60 -25.41
N TYR A 461 27.56 13.40 -24.35
CA TYR A 461 27.50 14.19 -23.11
C TYR A 461 28.87 14.18 -22.42
N ARG A 462 29.02 14.91 -21.32
CA ARG A 462 30.24 14.90 -20.52
C ARG A 462 29.99 14.38 -19.11
N ILE A 463 31.04 13.83 -18.51
CA ILE A 463 31.03 13.22 -17.20
C ILE A 463 31.81 14.11 -16.24
N PRO A 464 31.19 14.67 -15.16
CA PRO A 464 31.90 15.50 -14.20
C PRO A 464 33.09 14.77 -13.56
N THR A 465 34.26 15.35 -13.59
CA THR A 465 35.46 14.81 -12.95
C THR A 465 35.32 14.69 -11.42
N THR A 466 34.34 15.37 -10.87
CA THR A 466 34.00 15.35 -9.43
C THR A 466 33.02 14.23 -9.03
N ASN A 467 32.59 13.38 -9.97
CA ASN A 467 31.81 12.20 -9.64
C ASN A 467 32.64 11.20 -8.81
N PRO A 468 32.05 10.49 -7.82
CA PRO A 468 32.83 9.76 -6.83
C PRO A 468 33.34 8.39 -7.31
N PHE A 469 32.72 7.81 -8.36
CA PHE A 469 33.00 6.44 -8.79
C PHE A 469 33.65 6.40 -10.18
N GLN A 470 34.98 6.56 -10.23
CA GLN A 470 35.78 6.63 -11.46
C GLN A 470 36.75 5.45 -11.59
N GLY A 471 36.51 4.38 -10.82
CA GLY A 471 37.33 3.18 -10.84
C GLY A 471 37.07 2.29 -12.05
N LEU A 472 38.03 1.43 -12.38
CA LEU A 472 37.90 0.48 -13.48
C LEU A 472 36.65 -0.42 -13.27
N GLY A 473 35.81 -0.47 -14.29
CA GLY A 473 34.58 -1.25 -14.26
C GLY A 473 33.41 -0.60 -13.50
N GLN A 474 33.56 0.62 -13.01
CA GLN A 474 32.49 1.42 -12.43
C GLN A 474 31.83 2.32 -13.49
N VAL A 475 30.56 2.66 -13.28
CA VAL A 475 29.82 3.62 -14.11
C VAL A 475 30.15 5.03 -13.63
N PRO A 476 30.87 5.84 -14.42
CA PRO A 476 31.41 7.11 -13.93
C PRO A 476 30.37 8.21 -13.76
N GLU A 477 29.16 8.05 -14.26
CA GLU A 477 28.01 8.96 -14.04
C GLU A 477 27.41 8.84 -12.66
N ILE A 478 27.70 7.79 -11.90
CA ILE A 478 27.07 7.55 -10.59
C ILE A 478 27.43 8.68 -9.62
N TYR A 479 26.37 9.33 -9.08
CA TYR A 479 26.42 10.31 -8.00
C TYR A 479 26.19 9.66 -6.64
N ALA A 480 25.15 8.78 -6.53
CA ALA A 480 24.77 8.02 -5.36
C ALA A 480 24.14 6.67 -5.78
N TYR A 481 24.04 5.72 -4.86
CA TYR A 481 23.57 4.37 -5.18
C TYR A 481 22.80 3.71 -4.03
N GLY A 482 22.27 2.51 -4.31
CA GLY A 482 21.52 1.75 -3.30
C GLY A 482 20.04 2.12 -3.25
N PHE A 483 19.43 2.41 -4.40
CA PHE A 483 18.01 2.75 -4.54
C PHE A 483 17.23 1.58 -5.16
N ARG A 484 15.95 1.46 -4.76
CA ARG A 484 15.01 0.52 -5.38
C ARG A 484 14.33 1.12 -6.60
N ASN A 485 13.53 2.15 -6.39
CA ASN A 485 12.84 2.89 -7.44
C ASN A 485 12.70 4.37 -7.04
N PRO A 486 13.78 5.15 -7.14
CA PRO A 486 13.80 6.56 -6.78
C PRO A 486 12.97 7.35 -7.78
N TYR A 487 11.64 7.38 -7.55
CA TYR A 487 10.66 7.82 -8.54
C TYR A 487 10.72 9.33 -8.77
N ARG A 488 10.67 10.12 -7.68
CA ARG A 488 10.76 11.58 -7.77
C ARG A 488 11.75 12.14 -6.76
N PHE A 489 12.51 13.12 -7.23
CA PHE A 489 13.39 13.93 -6.40
C PHE A 489 13.39 15.39 -6.83
N SER A 490 13.78 16.28 -5.95
CA SER A 490 13.89 17.71 -6.24
C SER A 490 15.02 18.35 -5.44
N PHE A 491 15.55 19.45 -5.96
CA PHE A 491 16.44 20.31 -5.21
C PHE A 491 15.64 21.36 -4.42
N ASP A 492 15.93 21.53 -3.16
CA ASP A 492 15.45 22.65 -2.39
C ASP A 492 16.05 23.96 -2.92
N ARG A 493 15.21 24.84 -3.46
CA ARG A 493 15.65 26.11 -4.09
C ARG A 493 16.40 27.04 -3.12
N ALA A 494 16.22 26.88 -1.82
CA ALA A 494 16.79 27.81 -0.83
C ALA A 494 18.23 27.41 -0.42
N ASN A 495 18.56 26.12 -0.38
CA ASN A 495 19.83 25.64 0.15
C ASN A 495 20.54 24.61 -0.73
N GLY A 496 19.88 24.13 -1.79
CA GLY A 496 20.44 23.13 -2.72
C GLY A 496 20.41 21.70 -2.20
N ASP A 497 19.73 21.39 -1.09
CA ASP A 497 19.54 20.01 -0.63
C ASP A 497 18.79 19.20 -1.66
N LEU A 498 19.27 18.02 -1.96
CA LEU A 498 18.64 17.07 -2.86
C LEU A 498 17.80 16.10 -2.04
N ILE A 499 16.48 16.19 -2.18
CA ILE A 499 15.50 15.36 -1.46
C ILE A 499 14.83 14.41 -2.44
N GLU A 500 14.75 13.16 -2.06
CA GLU A 500 14.29 12.07 -2.92
C GLU A 500 13.33 11.16 -2.15
N GLY A 501 12.31 10.61 -2.85
CA GLY A 501 11.43 9.57 -2.36
C GLY A 501 11.71 8.25 -3.06
N ASP A 502 12.22 7.25 -2.32
CA ASP A 502 12.47 5.90 -2.83
C ASP A 502 11.28 4.98 -2.50
N VAL A 503 10.74 4.37 -3.54
CA VAL A 503 9.58 3.46 -3.40
C VAL A 503 10.03 2.13 -2.82
N GLY A 504 9.53 1.80 -1.65
CA GLY A 504 9.77 0.54 -0.97
C GLY A 504 9.14 -0.66 -1.68
N GLN A 505 9.43 -1.86 -1.20
CA GLN A 505 8.92 -3.05 -1.87
C GLN A 505 7.53 -3.46 -1.36
N ASN A 506 7.42 -3.70 -0.05
CA ASN A 506 6.18 -4.20 0.54
C ASN A 506 5.86 -3.57 1.89
N ASN A 507 6.80 -2.82 2.49
CA ASN A 507 6.73 -2.50 3.90
C ASN A 507 6.89 -1.02 4.20
N ILE A 508 7.93 -0.36 3.67
CA ILE A 508 8.35 0.98 4.08
C ILE A 508 8.62 1.86 2.87
N GLU A 509 8.03 3.04 2.87
CA GLU A 509 8.33 4.14 1.97
C GLU A 509 9.27 5.12 2.68
N GLU A 510 10.25 5.69 1.96
CA GLU A 510 11.29 6.51 2.58
C GLU A 510 11.58 7.82 1.85
N ILE A 511 12.04 8.82 2.61
CA ILE A 511 12.47 10.12 2.09
C ILE A 511 13.93 10.33 2.46
N ASN A 512 14.76 10.52 1.46
CA ASN A 512 16.20 10.58 1.55
C ASN A 512 16.75 11.98 1.27
N ARG A 513 17.81 12.39 2.00
CA ARG A 513 18.67 13.51 1.59
C ARG A 513 19.88 12.94 0.89
N ILE A 514 19.98 13.19 -0.40
CA ILE A 514 21.00 12.59 -1.24
C ILE A 514 22.32 13.37 -1.18
N VAL A 515 23.40 12.66 -0.91
CA VAL A 515 24.75 13.20 -0.87
C VAL A 515 25.66 12.46 -1.82
N LEU A 516 26.71 13.15 -2.26
CA LEU A 516 27.73 12.60 -3.14
C LEU A 516 28.35 11.30 -2.56
N GLY A 517 28.34 10.23 -3.33
CA GLY A 517 28.88 8.93 -2.94
C GLY A 517 28.04 8.15 -1.93
N GLY A 518 26.85 8.64 -1.55
CA GLY A 518 25.97 7.99 -0.59
C GLY A 518 25.47 6.63 -1.08
N ASN A 519 25.37 5.64 -0.15
CA ASN A 519 24.72 4.35 -0.34
C ASN A 519 23.45 4.31 0.49
N TYR A 520 22.28 4.21 -0.14
CA TYR A 520 20.95 4.27 0.51
C TYR A 520 20.36 2.89 0.87
N GLY A 521 21.14 1.84 0.67
CA GLY A 521 20.98 0.55 1.35
C GLY A 521 20.16 -0.51 0.63
N TRP A 522 19.39 -0.18 -0.39
CA TRP A 522 18.65 -1.22 -1.13
C TRP A 522 19.62 -2.22 -1.84
N ALA A 523 19.48 -3.58 -1.80
CA ALA A 523 18.43 -4.35 -1.08
C ALA A 523 18.97 -4.98 0.23
N ILE A 524 19.71 -4.20 1.01
CA ILE A 524 20.18 -4.58 2.36
C ILE A 524 19.20 -4.06 3.41
N LYS A 525 18.60 -2.91 3.12
CA LYS A 525 17.59 -2.24 3.94
C LYS A 525 16.38 -1.81 3.08
N GLU A 526 15.21 -1.68 3.75
CA GLU A 526 14.01 -0.99 3.28
C GLU A 526 13.63 0.00 4.38
N GLY A 527 13.76 1.31 4.13
CA GLY A 527 13.78 2.31 5.20
C GLY A 527 14.97 2.10 6.15
N ASP A 528 14.76 2.24 7.46
CA ASP A 528 15.78 1.91 8.45
C ASP A 528 15.68 0.46 8.98
N PHE A 529 14.99 -0.43 8.26
CA PHE A 529 14.85 -1.84 8.59
C PHE A 529 15.76 -2.74 7.73
N LEU A 530 16.34 -3.78 8.34
CA LEU A 530 17.08 -4.81 7.60
C LEU A 530 16.11 -5.60 6.70
N PHE A 531 16.51 -5.78 5.45
CA PHE A 531 15.69 -6.44 4.44
C PHE A 531 16.23 -7.84 4.10
N ASN A 532 15.32 -8.79 3.94
CA ASN A 532 15.65 -10.16 3.56
C ASN A 532 15.58 -10.31 2.03
N GLN A 533 16.70 -10.11 1.36
CA GLN A 533 16.77 -10.23 -0.11
C GLN A 533 16.47 -11.67 -0.59
N THR A 534 16.91 -12.67 0.16
CA THR A 534 16.70 -14.10 -0.12
C THR A 534 16.19 -14.80 1.14
N ASN A 535 15.60 -15.99 0.98
CA ASN A 535 15.26 -16.82 2.15
C ASN A 535 16.51 -17.11 2.99
N GLY A 536 16.40 -16.88 4.30
CA GLY A 536 17.52 -17.06 5.23
C GLY A 536 17.08 -17.12 6.69
N PRO A 537 18.05 -17.15 7.63
CA PRO A 537 17.75 -17.23 9.06
C PRO A 537 16.93 -16.04 9.59
N ALA A 538 16.99 -14.88 8.90
CA ALA A 538 16.29 -13.66 9.30
C ALA A 538 14.84 -13.61 8.83
N GLY A 539 14.40 -14.52 7.95
CA GLY A 539 13.04 -14.60 7.46
C GLY A 539 12.91 -14.95 5.97
N PRO A 540 11.68 -14.99 5.45
CA PRO A 540 11.42 -15.18 4.03
C PRO A 540 11.96 -14.03 3.19
N ALA A 541 12.26 -14.29 1.91
CA ALA A 541 12.64 -13.26 0.96
C ALA A 541 11.53 -12.20 0.79
N GLY A 542 11.92 -10.92 0.70
CA GLY A 542 10.97 -9.82 0.54
C GLY A 542 10.34 -9.31 1.83
N THR A 543 10.87 -9.66 2.99
CA THR A 543 10.38 -9.19 4.30
C THR A 543 11.44 -8.42 5.07
N ILE A 544 10.98 -7.55 5.99
CA ILE A 544 11.82 -6.87 6.98
C ILE A 544 11.70 -7.48 8.38
N GLY A 545 11.01 -8.61 8.51
CA GLY A 545 10.71 -9.28 9.79
C GLY A 545 9.50 -8.65 10.51
N ALA A 546 8.99 -9.36 11.52
CA ALA A 546 7.81 -8.90 12.26
C ALA A 546 8.11 -7.69 13.17
N PRO A 547 7.17 -6.73 13.33
CA PRO A 547 7.34 -5.61 14.24
C PRO A 547 7.51 -6.07 15.71
N PRO A 548 8.35 -5.37 16.51
CA PRO A 548 9.17 -4.19 16.19
C PRO A 548 10.57 -4.54 15.62
N GLY A 549 10.73 -5.77 15.12
CA GLY A 549 12.04 -6.33 14.78
C GLY A 549 12.69 -5.74 13.54
N ASN A 550 14.00 -5.93 13.47
CA ASN A 550 14.90 -5.55 12.37
C ASN A 550 15.09 -4.04 12.11
N ARG A 551 14.48 -3.15 12.89
CA ARG A 551 14.83 -1.73 12.82
C ARG A 551 16.29 -1.55 13.23
N SER A 552 17.10 -0.97 12.33
CA SER A 552 18.55 -0.89 12.49
C SER A 552 19.08 0.45 11.96
N PRO A 553 18.68 1.60 12.55
CA PRO A 553 19.19 2.90 12.11
C PRO A 553 20.71 2.96 12.30
N GLY A 554 21.42 3.53 11.31
CA GLY A 554 22.88 3.61 11.29
C GLY A 554 23.61 2.28 11.09
N SER A 555 22.93 1.17 10.82
CA SER A 555 23.51 -0.17 10.63
C SER A 555 22.90 -0.86 9.40
N PRO A 556 23.68 -1.59 8.56
CA PRO A 556 25.16 -1.69 8.57
C PRO A 556 25.89 -0.36 8.36
N ALA A 557 27.07 -0.25 8.94
CA ALA A 557 27.87 0.96 8.83
C ALA A 557 28.20 1.33 7.38
N GLY A 558 28.08 2.62 7.05
CA GLY A 558 28.31 3.16 5.70
C GLY A 558 27.06 3.31 4.87
N LEU A 559 25.94 2.70 5.23
CA LEU A 559 24.66 2.96 4.63
C LEU A 559 24.05 4.27 5.16
N LYS A 560 23.23 4.91 4.33
CA LYS A 560 22.44 6.08 4.71
C LYS A 560 21.04 5.62 5.11
N ASP A 561 20.57 6.13 6.23
CA ASP A 561 19.18 6.01 6.61
C ASP A 561 18.36 7.13 5.98
N PRO A 562 17.03 7.00 5.89
CA PRO A 562 16.12 8.11 5.58
C PRO A 562 16.39 9.32 6.47
N ILE A 563 15.93 10.50 6.08
CA ILE A 563 16.17 11.73 6.84
C ILE A 563 15.73 11.54 8.28
N SER A 564 16.71 11.53 9.21
CA SER A 564 16.44 11.45 10.64
C SER A 564 16.32 12.85 11.22
N GLY A 565 15.13 13.21 11.68
CA GLY A 565 14.88 14.43 12.39
C GLY A 565 15.08 14.28 13.92
N SER A 566 14.81 15.33 14.66
CA SER A 566 14.95 15.33 16.12
C SER A 566 13.90 14.48 16.86
N LEU A 567 12.80 14.12 16.20
CA LEU A 567 11.69 13.36 16.79
C LEU A 567 11.39 12.04 16.08
N ALA A 568 11.60 11.95 14.76
CA ALA A 568 11.30 10.77 13.96
C ALA A 568 12.17 10.71 12.70
N THR A 569 12.17 9.56 12.03
CA THR A 569 12.73 9.35 10.70
C THR A 569 11.64 9.58 9.64
N LEU A 570 12.00 10.15 8.49
CA LEU A 570 11.06 10.40 7.41
C LEU A 570 10.83 9.12 6.59
N GLU A 571 10.05 8.25 7.14
CA GLU A 571 9.61 6.99 6.55
C GLU A 571 8.19 6.65 7.07
N TYR A 572 7.45 5.83 6.33
CA TYR A 572 6.12 5.37 6.75
C TYR A 572 5.83 3.97 6.21
N ASP A 573 4.98 3.23 6.91
CA ASP A 573 4.60 1.89 6.50
C ASP A 573 3.41 1.88 5.52
N HIS A 574 3.20 0.75 4.83
CA HIS A 574 2.16 0.58 3.82
C HIS A 574 0.71 0.65 4.36
N ASN A 575 0.48 0.94 5.64
CA ASN A 575 -0.84 1.37 6.12
C ASN A 575 -1.17 2.82 5.74
N GLU A 576 -0.15 3.62 5.45
CA GLU A 576 -0.31 5.03 5.11
C GLU A 576 -0.31 5.29 3.61
N GLY A 577 0.26 4.37 2.83
CA GLY A 577 0.37 4.44 1.38
C GLY A 577 1.30 3.34 0.86
N ILE A 578 1.23 3.00 -0.42
CA ILE A 578 1.92 1.83 -1.01
C ILE A 578 3.01 2.21 -2.01
N SER A 579 3.18 3.49 -2.31
CA SER A 579 4.17 3.97 -3.27
C SER A 579 4.30 5.48 -3.16
N ILE A 580 5.38 5.93 -2.54
CA ILE A 580 5.70 7.36 -2.45
C ILE A 580 5.90 7.96 -3.85
N THR A 581 5.28 9.11 -4.09
CA THR A 581 5.43 9.84 -5.37
C THR A 581 6.44 10.98 -5.28
N GLY A 582 7.11 11.17 -4.13
CA GLY A 582 8.01 12.29 -3.91
C GLY A 582 7.32 13.65 -4.01
N GLY A 583 8.08 14.71 -4.13
CA GLY A 583 7.56 16.07 -4.18
C GLY A 583 8.62 17.15 -4.11
N PHE A 584 8.31 18.27 -3.44
CA PHE A 584 9.17 19.46 -3.38
C PHE A 584 9.22 20.07 -1.97
N VAL A 585 10.34 20.69 -1.62
CA VAL A 585 10.39 21.59 -0.46
C VAL A 585 9.69 22.89 -0.84
N TYR A 586 8.57 23.19 -0.20
CA TYR A 586 7.78 24.37 -0.54
C TYR A 586 8.56 25.68 -0.28
N ARG A 587 8.69 26.50 -1.30
CA ARG A 587 9.39 27.80 -1.29
C ARG A 587 8.54 28.95 -1.84
N GLY A 588 7.26 28.68 -2.14
CA GLY A 588 6.29 29.69 -2.51
C GLY A 588 5.90 30.60 -1.33
N THR A 589 5.06 31.56 -1.61
CA THR A 589 4.61 32.57 -0.65
C THR A 589 3.13 32.47 -0.32
N ALA A 590 2.35 31.72 -1.13
CA ALA A 590 0.92 31.64 -0.98
C ALA A 590 0.49 30.85 0.29
N ILE A 591 1.32 29.92 0.79
CA ILE A 591 1.04 29.09 1.97
C ILE A 591 2.22 29.20 2.95
N PRO A 592 2.38 30.29 3.72
CA PRO A 592 3.54 30.49 4.59
C PRO A 592 3.76 29.38 5.62
N GLU A 593 2.71 28.69 6.06
CA GLU A 593 2.78 27.60 7.01
C GLU A 593 3.54 26.36 6.44
N LEU A 594 3.63 26.26 5.12
CA LEU A 594 4.39 25.20 4.43
C LEU A 594 5.84 25.59 4.15
N TYR A 595 6.22 26.87 4.29
CA TYR A 595 7.56 27.30 3.91
C TYR A 595 8.64 26.47 4.60
N GLY A 596 9.51 25.82 3.80
CA GLY A 596 10.57 24.91 4.28
C GLY A 596 10.14 23.48 4.59
N LYS A 597 8.87 23.13 4.40
CA LYS A 597 8.41 21.75 4.56
C LYS A 597 8.42 21.02 3.21
N TYR A 598 8.73 19.74 3.24
CA TYR A 598 8.66 18.87 2.08
C TYR A 598 7.22 18.43 1.85
N VAL A 599 6.64 18.82 0.73
CA VAL A 599 5.27 18.42 0.33
C VAL A 599 5.39 17.30 -0.69
N PHE A 600 4.72 16.19 -0.42
CA PHE A 600 4.81 14.97 -1.22
C PHE A 600 3.50 14.17 -1.17
N GLY A 601 3.41 13.10 -1.92
CA GLY A 601 2.24 12.25 -1.94
C GLY A 601 2.57 10.76 -1.89
N ASP A 602 1.50 9.99 -1.76
CA ASP A 602 1.49 8.56 -2.01
C ASP A 602 0.46 8.23 -3.08
N LEU A 603 0.84 7.35 -3.99
CA LEU A 603 0.05 6.95 -5.13
C LEU A 603 -1.34 6.47 -4.72
N ALA A 604 -1.40 5.57 -3.73
CA ALA A 604 -2.64 4.90 -3.35
C ALA A 604 -2.55 4.23 -1.97
N LEU A 605 -3.67 4.21 -1.26
CA LEU A 605 -3.85 3.41 -0.05
C LEU A 605 -4.40 2.01 -0.37
N VAL A 606 -5.12 1.88 -1.50
CA VAL A 606 -5.70 0.61 -1.96
C VAL A 606 -4.88 0.08 -3.13
N PRO A 607 -4.20 -1.08 -2.98
CA PRO A 607 -3.30 -1.60 -4.02
C PRO A 607 -4.00 -2.37 -5.15
N SER A 608 -5.14 -3.01 -4.88
CA SER A 608 -5.77 -3.99 -5.78
C SER A 608 -7.30 -4.04 -5.57
N PRO A 609 -8.13 -4.37 -6.57
CA PRO A 609 -7.76 -4.71 -7.96
C PRO A 609 -7.36 -3.51 -8.81
N VAL A 610 -7.71 -2.29 -8.37
CA VAL A 610 -7.33 -1.01 -8.99
C VAL A 610 -6.77 -0.13 -7.91
N ARG A 611 -5.60 0.47 -8.13
CA ARG A 611 -4.99 1.43 -7.22
C ARG A 611 -5.92 2.61 -7.03
N ALA A 612 -6.14 3.03 -5.79
CA ALA A 612 -7.08 4.09 -5.44
C ALA A 612 -6.74 4.75 -4.10
N ASN A 613 -7.38 5.89 -3.83
CA ASN A 613 -7.29 6.58 -2.55
C ASN A 613 -5.89 7.14 -2.27
N GLY A 614 -5.36 7.92 -3.21
CA GLY A 614 -4.11 8.65 -3.03
C GLY A 614 -4.18 9.63 -1.86
N ARG A 615 -3.02 9.96 -1.30
CA ARG A 615 -2.88 10.87 -0.16
C ARG A 615 -1.81 11.91 -0.43
N ILE A 616 -1.97 13.08 0.19
CA ILE A 616 -1.00 14.18 0.12
C ILE A 616 -0.52 14.50 1.54
N PHE A 617 0.80 14.64 1.68
CA PHE A 617 1.48 14.82 2.95
C PHE A 617 2.39 16.06 2.93
N TYR A 618 2.76 16.51 4.12
CA TYR A 618 3.91 17.37 4.29
C TYR A 618 4.79 16.87 5.44
N ALA A 619 6.09 17.03 5.28
CA ALA A 619 7.07 16.64 6.28
C ALA A 619 7.90 17.84 6.74
N ASP A 620 8.21 17.85 8.01
CA ASP A 620 9.17 18.76 8.61
C ASP A 620 10.55 18.08 8.61
N LEU A 621 11.47 18.56 7.77
CA LEU A 621 12.79 17.98 7.57
C LEU A 621 13.71 18.07 8.80
N GLN A 622 13.37 18.91 9.79
CA GLN A 622 14.15 19.06 11.03
C GLN A 622 13.66 18.12 12.14
N THR A 623 12.34 17.95 12.24
CA THR A 623 11.75 17.09 13.27
C THR A 623 11.55 15.66 12.80
N GLY A 624 11.49 15.40 11.50
CA GLY A 624 11.17 14.09 10.93
C GLY A 624 9.68 13.74 10.99
N LEU A 625 8.81 14.69 11.33
CA LEU A 625 7.38 14.44 11.45
C LEU A 625 6.67 14.60 10.12
N ILE A 626 5.95 13.55 9.73
CA ILE A 626 5.05 13.55 8.58
C ILE A 626 3.63 13.84 9.06
N LYS A 627 2.90 14.67 8.31
CA LYS A 627 1.49 14.99 8.54
C LYS A 627 0.70 14.88 7.25
N ALA A 628 -0.53 14.36 7.35
CA ALA A 628 -1.48 14.38 6.24
C ALA A 628 -2.23 15.70 6.17
N PHE A 629 -2.50 16.19 4.96
CA PHE A 629 -3.36 17.35 4.79
C PHE A 629 -4.83 17.00 5.05
N PRO A 630 -5.53 17.70 5.95
CA PRO A 630 -6.97 17.64 5.99
C PRO A 630 -7.53 18.42 4.79
N LEU A 631 -8.05 17.70 3.80
CA LEU A 631 -8.61 18.28 2.57
C LEU A 631 -10.03 18.79 2.87
N VAL A 632 -10.13 20.04 3.25
CA VAL A 632 -11.36 20.63 3.80
C VAL A 632 -12.52 20.58 2.81
N GLN A 633 -12.26 20.78 1.52
CA GLN A 633 -13.27 20.65 0.45
C GLN A 633 -13.85 19.26 0.28
N PHE A 634 -13.23 18.26 0.89
CA PHE A 634 -13.66 16.84 0.88
C PHE A 634 -14.03 16.38 2.31
N GLY A 635 -14.58 17.28 3.13
CA GLY A 635 -14.99 16.98 4.49
C GLY A 635 -13.86 16.75 5.49
N GLY A 636 -12.66 17.26 5.20
CA GLY A 636 -11.48 17.09 6.06
C GLY A 636 -10.81 15.72 5.96
N SER A 637 -11.22 14.89 5.00
CA SER A 637 -10.54 13.63 4.70
C SER A 637 -9.09 13.88 4.28
N ALA A 638 -8.18 13.02 4.73
CA ALA A 638 -6.80 12.99 4.25
C ALA A 638 -6.64 12.12 2.98
N ILE A 639 -7.74 11.55 2.48
CA ILE A 639 -7.79 10.68 1.31
C ILE A 639 -8.46 11.44 0.18
N LEU A 640 -7.89 11.37 -1.02
CA LEU A 640 -8.48 11.95 -2.22
C LEU A 640 -9.83 11.26 -2.55
N PRO A 641 -10.83 12.04 -2.99
CA PRO A 641 -12.16 11.49 -3.32
C PRO A 641 -12.15 10.67 -4.61
N ASN A 642 -13.24 9.92 -4.83
CA ASN A 642 -13.55 9.23 -6.09
C ASN A 642 -12.47 8.25 -6.57
N GLY A 643 -11.67 7.69 -5.65
CA GLY A 643 -10.60 6.77 -5.99
C GLY A 643 -9.41 7.41 -6.72
N LEU A 644 -9.27 8.73 -6.69
CA LEU A 644 -8.13 9.42 -7.30
C LEU A 644 -6.81 8.95 -6.68
N THR A 645 -5.79 8.81 -7.54
CA THR A 645 -4.41 8.47 -7.18
C THR A 645 -3.51 9.68 -7.40
N VAL A 646 -2.46 9.82 -6.59
CA VAL A 646 -1.43 10.86 -6.78
C VAL A 646 -0.33 10.29 -7.66
N HIS A 647 -0.08 10.88 -8.82
CA HIS A 647 0.99 10.46 -9.74
C HIS A 647 2.27 11.26 -9.57
N GLY A 648 2.18 12.47 -9.05
CA GLY A 648 3.35 13.31 -8.83
C GLY A 648 2.98 14.74 -8.48
N PHE A 649 3.98 15.58 -8.54
CA PHE A 649 3.85 17.00 -8.21
C PHE A 649 4.50 17.86 -9.29
N GLY A 650 4.11 19.13 -9.29
CA GLY A 650 4.75 20.17 -10.08
C GLY A 650 5.08 21.39 -9.25
N GLU A 651 6.03 22.18 -9.74
CA GLU A 651 6.45 23.44 -9.14
C GLU A 651 6.53 24.54 -10.20
N ASP A 652 5.88 25.68 -9.96
CA ASP A 652 6.01 26.83 -10.86
C ASP A 652 7.26 27.70 -10.55
N ALA A 653 7.47 28.73 -11.36
CA ALA A 653 8.61 29.62 -11.22
C ALA A 653 8.63 30.39 -9.88
N ASP A 654 7.47 30.60 -9.28
CA ASP A 654 7.29 31.27 -7.99
C ASP A 654 7.44 30.30 -6.79
N GLY A 655 7.62 28.99 -7.03
CA GLY A 655 7.72 27.96 -6.01
C GLY A 655 6.38 27.49 -5.45
N GLU A 656 5.28 27.80 -6.13
CA GLU A 656 3.97 27.28 -5.77
C GLU A 656 3.79 25.85 -6.31
N LEU A 657 3.08 25.01 -5.56
CA LEU A 657 3.00 23.58 -5.84
C LEU A 657 1.67 23.15 -6.45
N TYR A 658 1.78 22.09 -7.23
CA TYR A 658 0.68 21.44 -7.93
C TYR A 658 0.70 19.96 -7.65
N ALA A 659 -0.46 19.36 -7.34
CA ALA A 659 -0.65 17.91 -7.26
C ALA A 659 -1.24 17.39 -8.57
N LEU A 660 -0.63 16.35 -9.12
CA LEU A 660 -1.06 15.71 -10.35
C LEU A 660 -1.72 14.38 -10.01
N VAL A 661 -2.99 14.27 -10.32
CA VAL A 661 -3.81 13.12 -9.92
C VAL A 661 -4.57 12.54 -11.11
N THR A 662 -4.96 11.28 -11.00
CA THR A 662 -5.79 10.62 -12.01
C THR A 662 -6.73 9.60 -11.34
N ASN A 663 -7.81 9.25 -12.01
CA ASN A 663 -8.74 8.20 -11.58
C ASN A 663 -8.33 6.79 -12.02
N THR A 664 -7.27 6.69 -12.82
CA THR A 664 -6.66 5.43 -13.24
C THR A 664 -5.16 5.63 -13.34
N SER A 665 -4.37 4.67 -12.89
CA SER A 665 -2.95 4.61 -13.20
C SER A 665 -2.77 4.39 -14.70
N ALA A 666 -1.63 4.68 -15.24
CA ALA A 666 -1.20 4.64 -16.64
C ALA A 666 -2.31 4.78 -17.69
N ASN A 667 -2.29 5.82 -18.51
CA ASN A 667 -3.26 6.14 -19.57
C ASN A 667 -4.66 6.55 -19.13
N GLY A 668 -4.90 6.79 -17.84
CA GLY A 668 -6.20 7.30 -17.38
C GLY A 668 -6.51 8.66 -17.96
N THR A 669 -7.70 8.79 -18.56
CA THR A 669 -8.17 10.03 -19.19
C THR A 669 -8.79 11.03 -18.23
N GLY A 670 -8.85 10.71 -16.94
CA GLY A 670 -9.44 11.56 -15.90
C GLY A 670 -8.42 12.34 -15.09
N GLY A 671 -7.25 12.65 -15.66
CA GLY A 671 -6.18 13.38 -14.97
C GLY A 671 -6.55 14.83 -14.68
N ILE A 672 -6.14 15.28 -13.50
CA ILE A 672 -6.38 16.65 -13.01
C ILE A 672 -5.05 17.21 -12.48
N VAL A 673 -4.76 18.45 -12.81
CA VAL A 673 -3.73 19.27 -12.15
C VAL A 673 -4.39 20.18 -11.15
N TYR A 674 -4.10 19.98 -9.87
CA TYR A 674 -4.58 20.81 -8.78
C TYR A 674 -3.48 21.74 -8.30
N LYS A 675 -3.72 23.05 -8.26
CA LYS A 675 -2.88 24.00 -7.52
C LYS A 675 -3.19 23.89 -6.02
N LEU A 676 -2.17 23.79 -5.19
CA LEU A 676 -2.31 23.88 -3.74
C LEU A 676 -2.51 25.34 -3.36
N VAL A 677 -3.62 25.67 -2.71
CA VAL A 677 -3.92 27.05 -2.29
C VAL A 677 -4.27 27.11 -0.80
N ALA A 678 -3.90 28.20 -0.15
CA ALA A 678 -4.23 28.39 1.26
C ALA A 678 -5.74 28.56 1.46
N LEU A 679 -6.29 27.88 2.48
CA LEU A 679 -7.65 28.15 2.94
C LEU A 679 -7.65 29.37 3.86
N ARG A 680 -7.71 30.59 3.28
CA ARG A 680 -7.76 31.81 4.04
C ARG A 680 -8.48 32.93 3.28
N LEU A 681 -8.91 33.92 4.06
CA LEU A 681 -9.40 35.19 3.52
C LEU A 681 -8.20 36.11 3.22
N ALA A 682 -8.20 36.67 2.01
CA ALA A 682 -7.38 37.81 1.68
C ALA A 682 -8.23 39.07 1.84
N PHE A 683 -7.64 40.14 2.36
CA PHE A 683 -8.35 41.41 2.52
C PHE A 683 -7.44 42.62 2.25
N SER A 684 -8.03 43.63 1.70
CA SER A 684 -7.42 44.95 1.56
C SER A 684 -8.42 46.04 1.94
N ARG A 685 -7.89 47.17 2.35
CA ARG A 685 -8.71 48.36 2.68
C ARG A 685 -8.49 49.41 1.64
N ASN A 686 -9.60 49.89 1.05
CA ASN A 686 -9.60 51.02 0.13
C ASN A 686 -10.55 52.11 0.68
N GLY A 687 -9.99 53.15 1.30
CA GLY A 687 -10.77 54.20 1.96
C GLY A 687 -11.66 53.63 3.08
N ASN A 688 -12.97 53.78 2.92
CA ASN A 688 -13.99 53.29 3.85
C ASN A 688 -14.63 51.97 3.39
N GLN A 689 -13.91 51.18 2.57
CA GLN A 689 -14.33 49.86 2.11
C GLN A 689 -13.31 48.81 2.49
N LEU A 690 -13.79 47.63 2.87
CA LEU A 690 -13.04 46.43 3.09
C LEU A 690 -13.32 45.49 1.90
N ASP A 691 -12.28 45.20 1.17
CA ASP A 691 -12.28 44.24 0.06
C ASP A 691 -11.84 42.89 0.61
N ILE A 692 -12.70 41.88 0.52
CA ILE A 692 -12.42 40.53 1.03
C ILE A 692 -12.59 39.53 -0.12
N SER A 693 -11.57 38.67 -0.28
CA SER A 693 -11.60 37.59 -1.26
C SER A 693 -11.12 36.26 -0.65
N TRP A 694 -11.49 35.18 -1.29
CA TRP A 694 -11.12 33.83 -0.88
C TRP A 694 -11.03 32.90 -2.09
N PRO A 695 -10.43 31.68 -1.97
CA PRO A 695 -10.40 30.72 -3.07
C PRO A 695 -11.80 30.34 -3.57
N THR A 696 -11.99 30.28 -4.87
CA THR A 696 -13.30 30.12 -5.55
C THR A 696 -14.10 28.88 -5.14
N ILE A 697 -13.42 27.84 -4.63
CA ILE A 697 -14.02 26.57 -4.23
C ILE A 697 -14.32 26.48 -2.73
N ALA A 698 -14.11 27.56 -1.96
CA ALA A 698 -14.02 27.49 -0.50
C ALA A 698 -15.32 27.80 0.25
N GLY A 699 -16.48 27.95 -0.42
CA GLY A 699 -17.75 28.20 0.27
C GLY A 699 -18.12 29.69 0.33
N HIS A 700 -18.60 30.19 1.47
CA HIS A 700 -19.14 31.56 1.60
C HIS A 700 -18.59 32.28 2.82
N LEU A 701 -18.68 33.65 2.80
CA LEU A 701 -18.24 34.49 3.90
C LEU A 701 -19.35 34.63 4.94
N GLU A 702 -18.99 34.48 6.20
CA GLU A 702 -19.86 34.76 7.33
C GLU A 702 -19.30 35.91 8.18
N THR A 703 -20.19 36.62 8.82
CA THR A 703 -19.87 37.77 9.69
C THR A 703 -20.60 37.69 11.01
N GLN A 704 -20.02 38.31 12.03
CA GLN A 704 -20.72 38.71 13.25
C GLN A 704 -20.22 40.07 13.73
N ALA A 705 -21.15 40.87 14.24
CA ALA A 705 -20.83 42.16 14.85
C ALA A 705 -21.12 42.11 16.36
N ASN A 706 -20.14 42.47 17.16
CA ASN A 706 -20.21 42.43 18.61
C ASN A 706 -19.82 43.78 19.22
N SER A 707 -20.28 44.04 20.43
CA SER A 707 -19.78 45.21 21.19
C SER A 707 -18.27 45.01 21.49
N LEU A 708 -17.53 46.11 21.70
CA LEU A 708 -16.09 46.04 21.97
C LEU A 708 -15.71 45.19 23.20
N SER A 709 -16.63 45.00 24.12
CA SER A 709 -16.45 44.20 25.33
C SER A 709 -16.89 42.73 25.19
N ALA A 710 -17.61 42.39 24.11
CA ALA A 710 -18.06 41.02 23.85
C ALA A 710 -17.07 40.33 22.91
N GLY A 711 -16.65 39.12 23.26
CA GLY A 711 -15.82 38.29 22.39
C GLY A 711 -16.63 37.65 21.25
N LEU A 712 -16.01 36.68 20.56
CA LEU A 712 -16.67 35.89 19.54
C LEU A 712 -17.81 35.07 20.13
N SER A 713 -18.94 35.00 19.41
CA SER A 713 -20.11 34.21 19.75
C SER A 713 -20.31 33.03 18.74
N ALA A 714 -21.28 32.18 19.03
CA ALA A 714 -21.65 31.11 18.09
C ALA A 714 -22.53 31.62 16.93
N ASN A 715 -23.04 32.85 16.99
CA ASN A 715 -23.99 33.39 16.02
C ASN A 715 -23.28 34.06 14.85
N TRP A 716 -23.15 33.31 13.75
CA TRP A 716 -22.59 33.80 12.50
C TRP A 716 -23.70 33.97 11.46
N LEU A 717 -23.63 35.02 10.69
CA LEU A 717 -24.57 35.33 9.61
C LEU A 717 -23.87 35.32 8.27
N THR A 718 -24.45 34.66 7.27
CA THR A 718 -23.93 34.70 5.91
C THR A 718 -23.92 36.13 5.37
N VAL A 719 -22.80 36.57 4.86
CA VAL A 719 -22.69 37.86 4.15
C VAL A 719 -23.51 37.77 2.85
N PRO A 720 -24.47 38.65 2.63
CA PRO A 720 -25.32 38.59 1.44
C PRO A 720 -24.51 38.55 0.14
N GLY A 721 -24.88 37.65 -0.76
CA GLY A 721 -24.21 37.47 -2.05
C GLY A 721 -22.93 36.62 -2.01
N SER A 722 -22.31 36.38 -0.86
CA SER A 722 -21.03 35.68 -0.75
C SER A 722 -21.07 34.23 -1.16
N ALA A 723 -22.25 33.58 -1.18
CA ALA A 723 -22.41 32.20 -1.69
C ALA A 723 -22.33 32.10 -3.21
N ALA A 724 -22.46 33.21 -3.94
CA ALA A 724 -22.43 33.25 -5.41
C ALA A 724 -21.12 33.82 -5.98
N THR A 725 -20.19 34.23 -5.11
CA THR A 725 -18.91 34.85 -5.48
C THR A 725 -17.83 34.46 -4.48
N ASN A 726 -16.60 34.68 -4.83
CA ASN A 726 -15.44 34.56 -3.96
C ASN A 726 -14.81 35.90 -3.58
N HIS A 727 -15.56 37.01 -3.82
CA HIS A 727 -15.11 38.35 -3.57
C HIS A 727 -16.29 39.23 -3.16
N VAL A 728 -16.12 40.02 -2.10
CA VAL A 728 -17.11 41.02 -1.64
C VAL A 728 -16.41 42.29 -1.21
N VAL A 729 -17.07 43.42 -1.47
CA VAL A 729 -16.65 44.73 -0.97
C VAL A 729 -17.66 45.20 0.08
N ILE A 730 -17.19 45.44 1.30
CA ILE A 730 -18.02 45.74 2.46
C ILE A 730 -17.72 47.14 2.92
N PRO A 731 -18.73 48.04 3.03
CA PRO A 731 -18.54 49.34 3.65
C PRO A 731 -18.14 49.19 5.13
N LEU A 732 -17.14 49.94 5.55
CA LEU A 732 -16.72 50.02 6.96
C LEU A 732 -17.62 51.00 7.69
N ASP A 733 -18.44 50.49 8.60
CA ASP A 733 -19.25 51.33 9.48
C ASP A 733 -18.52 51.52 10.81
N GLN A 734 -18.06 52.74 11.08
CA GLN A 734 -17.33 53.10 12.32
C GLN A 734 -18.22 53.12 13.55
N SER A 735 -19.55 53.07 13.40
CA SER A 735 -20.51 53.02 14.51
C SER A 735 -20.70 51.60 15.06
N THR A 736 -20.34 50.57 14.29
CA THR A 736 -20.36 49.19 14.77
C THR A 736 -19.13 48.89 15.60
N GLY A 737 -19.29 48.12 16.67
CA GLY A 737 -18.20 47.74 17.56
C GLY A 737 -17.10 46.89 16.84
N SER A 738 -16.89 45.66 17.21
CA SER A 738 -15.99 44.74 16.50
C SER A 738 -16.77 43.94 15.49
N VAL A 739 -16.32 43.90 14.24
CA VAL A 739 -16.87 43.00 13.18
C VAL A 739 -15.84 41.94 12.83
N PHE A 740 -16.28 40.71 12.85
CA PHE A 740 -15.45 39.55 12.55
C PHE A 740 -15.97 38.88 11.28
N TYR A 741 -15.05 38.36 10.52
CA TYR A 741 -15.35 37.59 9.31
C TYR A 741 -14.70 36.21 9.39
N ARG A 742 -15.38 35.19 8.89
CA ARG A 742 -14.83 33.84 8.68
C ARG A 742 -15.31 33.28 7.36
N LEU A 743 -14.53 32.33 6.85
CA LEU A 743 -14.93 31.53 5.71
C LEU A 743 -15.66 30.28 6.23
N ALA A 744 -16.89 30.09 5.81
CA ALA A 744 -17.65 28.88 6.04
C ALA A 744 -17.46 27.93 4.86
N VAL A 745 -16.84 26.79 5.10
CA VAL A 745 -16.55 25.75 4.11
C VAL A 745 -17.60 24.67 4.25
N PRO A 746 -18.12 24.09 3.13
CA PRO A 746 -19.17 23.05 3.14
C PRO A 746 -18.84 21.84 3.99
#